data_2378e259cc61186b16f88c42a872a836
#
_entry.id   2378e259cc61186b16f88c42a872a836
#
_cell.length_a   1.000
_cell.length_b   1.000
_cell.length_c   1.000
_cell.angle_alpha   90.00
_cell.angle_beta   90.00
_cell.angle_gamma   90.00
#
_symmetry.space_group_name_H-M   'P 1'
#
loop_
_entity.id
_entity.type
_entity.pdbx_description
1 polymer ?
#
loop_
_entity_poly.entity_id
_entity_poly.type
_entity_poly.pdbx_seq_one_letter_code
_entity_poly.pdbx_strand_id
1 'polypeptide(L)'
;MIQIDLPPLVKRLNLFSRQALEMAASECMSQQAAEITVSHVLIQMLAMPRSDLRVITRQGDIGMEELRQALTVENYTTARSADSYPAFSPMLVEWLKEGWLLASAEMQHSELRGGVLLLALLHSPLRYIPPAAARLLTGINRDRLQQDFVQWTQESAESVVPDADGKGAGTMTDASDTLLARYAKNMTADARNGRLDPVLCRDHEIDLMIDILCRRRKNNPVVVGEAGVGKSALIEGLALRIVAGQVPDKLKNTDIMTLDLGALQAGASVKGEFEKRFKGLMAEVISSPVPVILFIDEAHTLIGAGNQQGGLDISNLLKPALARGELKTIAATTWSEYKKYFEKDAALSRRFQLVKVSEPNAAEATIILRGLSAVYEQSHGVLIDDDALQAAATLSERYLSGRQLPDKAIDVLDTACARVAINLSSPPKQISALTTLSHQQEAEIRQLERELRIGLRTDTSRMTEVLVQYDETLTALDELEAAWHQQQTLVREIIALRQQLLGVAEDDAAPLPDADTVEDTQPESESESEQDNTGAVPADEADREQPEETAETVSPVQRLAQLTAELDALHNDRLLVSPHVDKKQIAAVIAEWTGVPLNRLSQNEMSVITDLTKWLGDTIKGQDLAIASLHKHLLTARADLRRPGRPLGAFLLAGPSGVGKTETVLQLAELLYGGRQYLTTINMSEFQEKHTVSRLIGSPPGYVGYGEGGVLTEAIRQKPYSVVLLDEVEKAHPDVLNLFYQAFDKGEMADGEGRLIDCKNIVFFLTSNLVYQVIVEHADDPETMQEVLYPVLADFFKPALLARMEVVPYLPLSKETLATIIAGKLARLDNVLRSRFGAEVVIEPEVTDEIMSRVTRAENGARMLESVIDGDMLPPLSLLLLQKMAANTAIARIRLSAVDGAFTADVEDAQNDESVTKDETVL
;
A
#
# COMPACT_ATOMS: atom_id res chain seq x y z
N MET A 1 -5.05 -1.45 -70.23
CA MET A 1 -5.40 -1.82 -68.82
C MET A 1 -5.02 -0.63 -67.99
N ILE A 2 -5.96 -0.08 -67.27
CA ILE A 2 -5.68 1.00 -66.31
C ILE A 2 -4.98 0.34 -65.11
N GLN A 3 -3.72 0.65 -64.88
CA GLN A 3 -2.96 0.17 -63.70
C GLN A 3 -3.41 1.01 -62.50
N ILE A 4 -4.28 0.43 -61.70
CA ILE A 4 -4.63 1.03 -60.41
C ILE A 4 -3.66 0.47 -59.38
N ASP A 5 -2.91 1.34 -58.71
CA ASP A 5 -1.98 0.98 -57.66
C ASP A 5 -2.73 0.54 -56.37
N LEU A 6 -2.11 -0.35 -55.60
CA LEU A 6 -2.71 -0.92 -54.39
C LEU A 6 -3.03 0.13 -53.28
N PRO A 7 -2.17 1.13 -52.97
CA PRO A 7 -2.44 2.09 -51.92
C PRO A 7 -3.75 2.89 -52.04
N PRO A 8 -4.16 3.33 -53.23
CA PRO A 8 -5.48 3.94 -53.42
C PRO A 8 -6.66 3.00 -53.15
N LEU A 9 -6.53 1.71 -53.47
CA LEU A 9 -7.58 0.71 -53.20
C LEU A 9 -7.74 0.43 -51.71
N VAL A 10 -6.64 0.30 -50.96
CA VAL A 10 -6.66 0.10 -49.52
C VAL A 10 -7.32 1.30 -48.82
N LYS A 11 -7.11 2.51 -49.30
CA LYS A 11 -7.77 3.72 -48.76
C LYS A 11 -9.29 3.74 -49.02
N ARG A 12 -9.80 2.98 -49.96
CA ARG A 12 -11.23 2.87 -50.27
C ARG A 12 -11.95 1.77 -49.53
N LEU A 13 -11.21 0.89 -48.83
CA LEU A 13 -11.83 -0.11 -47.96
C LEU A 13 -12.52 0.59 -46.79
N ASN A 14 -13.71 0.12 -46.42
CA ASN A 14 -14.33 0.54 -45.16
C ASN A 14 -13.53 0.04 -43.98
N LEU A 15 -13.88 0.49 -42.79
CA LEU A 15 -13.16 0.15 -41.55
C LEU A 15 -13.05 -1.37 -41.35
N PHE A 16 -14.12 -2.13 -41.54
CA PHE A 16 -14.15 -3.59 -41.40
C PHE A 16 -13.22 -4.31 -42.37
N SER A 17 -13.32 -3.99 -43.66
CA SER A 17 -12.50 -4.62 -44.70
C SER A 17 -11.02 -4.28 -44.59
N ARG A 18 -10.70 -3.05 -44.09
CA ARG A 18 -9.31 -2.63 -43.84
C ARG A 18 -8.74 -3.42 -42.67
N GLN A 19 -9.47 -3.52 -41.57
CA GLN A 19 -9.03 -4.26 -40.40
C GLN A 19 -8.90 -5.76 -40.69
N ALA A 20 -9.80 -6.34 -41.45
CA ALA A 20 -9.65 -7.72 -41.91
C ALA A 20 -8.35 -7.93 -42.71
N LEU A 21 -7.96 -6.95 -43.52
CA LEU A 21 -6.71 -7.02 -44.29
C LEU A 21 -5.49 -6.91 -43.40
N GLU A 22 -5.51 -6.03 -42.36
CA GLU A 22 -4.44 -5.86 -41.37
C GLU A 22 -4.29 -7.11 -40.50
N MET A 23 -5.40 -7.71 -40.05
CA MET A 23 -5.38 -8.95 -39.28
C MET A 23 -4.88 -10.12 -40.10
N ALA A 24 -5.28 -10.21 -41.39
CA ALA A 24 -4.77 -11.21 -42.34
C ALA A 24 -3.25 -11.07 -42.56
N ALA A 25 -2.74 -9.85 -42.62
CA ALA A 25 -1.31 -9.61 -42.71
C ALA A 25 -0.55 -10.05 -41.44
N SER A 26 -1.10 -9.76 -40.26
CA SER A 26 -0.54 -10.18 -38.95
C SER A 26 -0.53 -11.71 -38.84
N GLU A 27 -1.63 -12.38 -39.21
CA GLU A 27 -1.72 -13.84 -39.18
C GLU A 27 -0.72 -14.48 -40.15
N CYS A 28 -0.57 -13.93 -41.39
CA CYS A 28 0.44 -14.39 -42.33
C CYS A 28 1.88 -14.22 -41.79
N MET A 29 2.12 -13.17 -41.01
CA MET A 29 3.41 -13.00 -40.34
C MET A 29 3.64 -14.08 -39.26
N SER A 30 2.66 -14.40 -38.46
CA SER A 30 2.75 -15.43 -37.41
C SER A 30 2.90 -16.84 -38.00
N GLN A 31 2.25 -17.10 -39.14
CA GLN A 31 2.34 -18.40 -39.84
C GLN A 31 3.50 -18.51 -40.81
N GLN A 32 4.35 -17.49 -40.91
CA GLN A 32 5.47 -17.40 -41.86
C GLN A 32 5.04 -17.64 -43.34
N ALA A 33 3.83 -17.21 -43.69
CA ALA A 33 3.32 -17.31 -45.06
C ALA A 33 3.97 -16.26 -45.96
N ALA A 34 4.29 -16.64 -47.23
CA ALA A 34 4.95 -15.74 -48.17
C ALA A 34 4.02 -14.64 -48.71
N GLU A 35 2.72 -14.94 -48.85
CA GLU A 35 1.75 -14.05 -49.48
C GLU A 35 0.44 -13.98 -48.69
N ILE A 36 -0.16 -12.79 -48.65
CA ILE A 36 -1.51 -12.57 -48.14
C ILE A 36 -2.50 -12.89 -49.26
N THR A 37 -3.32 -13.93 -49.08
CA THR A 37 -4.29 -14.40 -50.07
C THR A 37 -5.71 -13.91 -49.78
N VAL A 38 -6.66 -14.08 -50.72
CA VAL A 38 -8.08 -13.78 -50.53
C VAL A 38 -8.66 -14.61 -49.39
N SER A 39 -8.25 -15.88 -49.26
CA SER A 39 -8.69 -16.77 -48.15
C SER A 39 -8.34 -16.23 -46.78
N HIS A 40 -7.14 -15.68 -46.60
CA HIS A 40 -6.73 -15.07 -45.33
C HIS A 40 -7.67 -13.92 -44.95
N VAL A 41 -7.99 -13.02 -45.87
CA VAL A 41 -8.88 -11.88 -45.64
C VAL A 41 -10.32 -12.33 -45.33
N LEU A 42 -10.83 -13.33 -46.07
CA LEU A 42 -12.18 -13.87 -45.83
C LEU A 42 -12.30 -14.55 -44.46
N ILE A 43 -11.28 -15.29 -44.00
CA ILE A 43 -11.24 -15.90 -42.68
C ILE A 43 -11.37 -14.81 -41.59
N GLN A 44 -10.65 -13.70 -41.71
CA GLN A 44 -10.71 -12.59 -40.77
C GLN A 44 -12.08 -11.89 -40.82
N MET A 45 -12.65 -11.67 -41.99
CA MET A 45 -14.01 -11.15 -42.15
C MET A 45 -15.07 -12.04 -41.48
N LEU A 46 -14.94 -13.36 -41.57
CA LEU A 46 -15.81 -14.32 -40.91
C LEU A 46 -15.67 -14.30 -39.39
N ALA A 47 -14.45 -14.01 -38.87
CA ALA A 47 -14.19 -13.89 -37.45
C ALA A 47 -14.80 -12.63 -36.85
N MET A 48 -15.04 -11.59 -37.66
CA MET A 48 -15.57 -10.31 -37.17
C MET A 48 -17.07 -10.41 -36.86
N PRO A 49 -17.50 -9.95 -35.65
CA PRO A 49 -18.91 -9.94 -35.32
C PRO A 49 -19.69 -8.95 -36.19
N ARG A 50 -20.82 -9.39 -36.73
CA ARG A 50 -21.73 -8.57 -37.54
C ARG A 50 -21.11 -7.97 -38.83
N SER A 51 -20.05 -8.59 -39.40
CA SER A 51 -19.57 -8.25 -40.73
C SER A 51 -20.60 -8.62 -41.78
N ASP A 52 -20.59 -7.93 -42.94
CA ASP A 52 -21.45 -8.26 -44.07
C ASP A 52 -21.35 -9.74 -44.46
N LEU A 53 -20.10 -10.23 -44.55
CA LEU A 53 -19.84 -11.63 -44.93
C LEU A 53 -20.52 -12.60 -43.94
N ARG A 54 -20.41 -12.34 -42.66
CA ARG A 54 -21.00 -13.19 -41.61
C ARG A 54 -22.53 -13.15 -41.61
N VAL A 55 -23.10 -11.98 -41.85
CA VAL A 55 -24.57 -11.83 -41.97
C VAL A 55 -25.12 -12.52 -43.20
N ILE A 56 -24.49 -12.31 -44.36
CA ILE A 56 -24.92 -12.90 -45.64
C ILE A 56 -24.76 -14.43 -45.60
N THR A 57 -23.66 -14.98 -45.09
CA THR A 57 -23.46 -16.44 -44.99
C THR A 57 -24.49 -17.08 -44.04
N ARG A 58 -24.85 -16.41 -42.96
CA ARG A 58 -25.91 -16.89 -42.04
C ARG A 58 -27.28 -16.89 -42.69
N GLN A 59 -27.63 -15.87 -43.48
CA GLN A 59 -28.91 -15.80 -44.18
C GLN A 59 -28.94 -16.79 -45.38
N GLY A 60 -27.78 -17.12 -45.96
CA GLY A 60 -27.62 -18.12 -46.98
C GLY A 60 -27.58 -19.57 -46.45
N ASP A 61 -27.82 -19.78 -45.14
CA ASP A 61 -27.78 -21.07 -44.45
C ASP A 61 -26.46 -21.85 -44.65
N ILE A 62 -25.32 -21.11 -44.73
CA ILE A 62 -23.97 -21.67 -44.90
C ILE A 62 -23.35 -21.87 -43.53
N GLY A 63 -22.86 -23.07 -43.22
CA GLY A 63 -22.10 -23.39 -42.01
C GLY A 63 -20.81 -22.57 -41.92
N MET A 64 -20.70 -21.66 -40.97
CA MET A 64 -19.54 -20.76 -40.86
C MET A 64 -18.23 -21.51 -40.61
N GLU A 65 -18.28 -22.53 -39.75
CA GLU A 65 -17.10 -23.34 -39.45
C GLU A 65 -16.67 -24.22 -40.61
N GLU A 66 -17.63 -24.75 -41.37
CA GLU A 66 -17.33 -25.50 -42.62
C GLU A 66 -16.69 -24.60 -43.70
N LEU A 67 -17.19 -23.36 -43.83
CA LEU A 67 -16.61 -22.40 -44.77
C LEU A 67 -15.20 -21.99 -44.34
N ARG A 68 -14.97 -21.76 -43.04
CA ARG A 68 -13.66 -21.44 -42.49
C ARG A 68 -12.64 -22.57 -42.73
N GLN A 69 -13.04 -23.81 -42.43
CA GLN A 69 -12.18 -24.97 -42.70
C GLN A 69 -11.87 -25.15 -44.19
N ALA A 70 -12.86 -24.94 -45.06
CA ALA A 70 -12.67 -25.02 -46.50
C ALA A 70 -11.76 -23.93 -47.05
N LEU A 71 -11.70 -22.76 -46.44
CA LEU A 71 -10.79 -21.66 -46.74
C LEU A 71 -9.36 -21.89 -46.24
N THR A 72 -9.17 -22.68 -45.19
CA THR A 72 -7.89 -22.91 -44.52
C THR A 72 -7.01 -23.94 -45.28
N VAL A 73 -7.60 -24.87 -46.05
CA VAL A 73 -6.93 -26.05 -46.63
C VAL A 73 -5.80 -25.72 -47.63
N GLU A 74 -5.72 -24.50 -48.20
CA GLU A 74 -4.70 -24.16 -49.20
C GLU A 74 -3.61 -23.16 -48.79
N ASN A 75 -3.55 -22.76 -47.53
CA ASN A 75 -2.67 -21.67 -47.13
C ASN A 75 -1.20 -22.08 -46.88
N TYR A 76 -0.78 -23.30 -47.14
CA TYR A 76 0.53 -23.84 -46.77
C TYR A 76 1.55 -23.93 -47.92
N THR A 77 1.51 -23.14 -48.95
CA THR A 77 2.51 -23.19 -50.01
C THR A 77 3.50 -22.03 -49.90
N THR A 78 4.69 -22.37 -49.51
CA THR A 78 5.95 -21.62 -49.45
C THR A 78 6.27 -20.96 -48.10
N ALA A 79 7.21 -21.60 -47.39
CA ALA A 79 7.84 -21.03 -46.20
C ALA A 79 8.73 -19.85 -46.62
N ARG A 80 8.68 -18.81 -45.83
CA ARG A 80 9.38 -17.54 -46.03
C ARG A 80 10.74 -17.52 -45.32
N SER A 81 11.67 -16.69 -45.77
CA SER A 81 12.88 -16.28 -45.06
C SER A 81 12.51 -15.29 -43.96
N ALA A 82 13.12 -15.39 -42.77
CA ALA A 82 12.71 -14.70 -41.54
C ALA A 82 12.64 -13.15 -41.60
N ASP A 83 13.28 -12.52 -42.60
CA ASP A 83 13.50 -11.07 -42.64
C ASP A 83 12.65 -10.29 -43.66
N SER A 84 11.59 -10.86 -44.26
CA SER A 84 10.78 -10.15 -45.26
C SER A 84 9.30 -10.09 -44.88
N TYR A 85 8.60 -8.96 -45.13
CA TYR A 85 7.15 -8.84 -44.91
C TYR A 85 6.36 -9.67 -45.97
N PRO A 86 5.17 -10.23 -45.64
CA PRO A 86 4.36 -10.97 -46.59
C PRO A 86 3.89 -10.06 -47.74
N ALA A 87 4.02 -10.52 -48.99
CA ALA A 87 3.55 -9.77 -50.14
C ALA A 87 2.04 -9.96 -50.35
N PHE A 88 1.37 -9.00 -50.96
CA PHE A 88 -0.01 -9.19 -51.42
C PHE A 88 -0.06 -10.11 -52.62
N SER A 89 -0.87 -11.15 -52.57
CA SER A 89 -1.01 -12.04 -53.72
C SER A 89 -1.61 -11.28 -54.92
N PRO A 90 -1.20 -11.57 -56.16
CA PRO A 90 -1.78 -10.92 -57.34
C PRO A 90 -3.30 -11.09 -57.44
N MET A 91 -3.83 -12.23 -56.97
CA MET A 91 -5.24 -12.51 -56.94
C MET A 91 -6.01 -11.64 -55.91
N LEU A 92 -5.41 -11.35 -54.78
CA LEU A 92 -5.99 -10.43 -53.80
C LEU A 92 -6.12 -9.01 -54.37
N VAL A 93 -5.07 -8.52 -55.04
CA VAL A 93 -5.09 -7.19 -55.66
C VAL A 93 -6.17 -7.13 -56.79
N GLU A 94 -6.32 -8.20 -57.53
CA GLU A 94 -7.31 -8.27 -58.59
C GLU A 94 -8.75 -8.33 -58.05
N TRP A 95 -8.97 -9.11 -57.00
CA TRP A 95 -10.24 -9.16 -56.28
C TRP A 95 -10.66 -7.80 -55.69
N LEU A 96 -9.74 -7.05 -55.11
CA LEU A 96 -9.99 -5.69 -54.60
C LEU A 96 -10.32 -4.71 -55.76
N LYS A 97 -9.70 -4.86 -56.93
CA LYS A 97 -10.01 -4.06 -58.12
C LYS A 97 -11.40 -4.36 -58.67
N GLU A 98 -11.76 -5.64 -58.80
CA GLU A 98 -13.11 -6.04 -59.21
C GLU A 98 -14.17 -5.58 -58.22
N GLY A 99 -13.90 -5.72 -56.91
CA GLY A 99 -14.78 -5.21 -55.87
C GLY A 99 -14.99 -3.71 -55.95
N TRP A 100 -13.93 -2.93 -56.22
CA TRP A 100 -14.04 -1.50 -56.40
C TRP A 100 -14.82 -1.09 -57.67
N LEU A 101 -14.63 -1.78 -58.77
CA LEU A 101 -15.42 -1.55 -59.98
C LEU A 101 -16.91 -1.79 -59.71
N LEU A 102 -17.25 -2.87 -59.04
CA LEU A 102 -18.64 -3.19 -58.68
C LEU A 102 -19.22 -2.13 -57.72
N ALA A 103 -18.46 -1.76 -56.70
CA ALA A 103 -18.87 -0.77 -55.75
C ALA A 103 -19.15 0.61 -56.36
N SER A 104 -18.21 1.08 -57.19
CA SER A 104 -18.28 2.43 -57.74
C SER A 104 -19.20 2.55 -58.98
N ALA A 105 -19.19 1.56 -59.87
CA ALA A 105 -19.92 1.63 -61.17
C ALA A 105 -21.36 1.09 -61.07
N GLU A 106 -21.60 0.01 -60.33
CA GLU A 106 -22.93 -0.62 -60.28
C GLU A 106 -23.72 -0.26 -59.01
N MET A 107 -23.05 -0.12 -57.85
CA MET A 107 -23.72 0.09 -56.58
C MET A 107 -23.63 1.55 -56.04
N GLN A 108 -22.87 2.42 -56.70
CA GLN A 108 -22.65 3.82 -56.29
C GLN A 108 -22.20 4.01 -54.85
N HIS A 109 -21.43 3.04 -54.32
CA HIS A 109 -20.86 3.13 -53.01
C HIS A 109 -19.53 3.92 -53.05
N SER A 110 -19.30 4.79 -52.07
CA SER A 110 -18.06 5.55 -51.91
C SER A 110 -16.95 4.73 -51.27
N GLU A 111 -17.27 3.65 -50.60
CA GLU A 111 -16.37 2.74 -49.88
C GLU A 111 -16.58 1.29 -50.31
N LEU A 112 -15.51 0.51 -50.19
CA LEU A 112 -15.49 -0.91 -50.47
C LEU A 112 -15.74 -1.73 -49.22
N ARG A 113 -16.94 -2.28 -49.09
CA ARG A 113 -17.39 -3.03 -47.90
C ARG A 113 -17.39 -4.56 -48.14
N GLY A 114 -17.43 -5.32 -47.06
CA GLY A 114 -17.32 -6.79 -47.09
C GLY A 114 -18.34 -7.49 -47.97
N GLY A 115 -19.60 -7.04 -48.03
CA GLY A 115 -20.65 -7.58 -48.86
C GLY A 115 -20.42 -7.36 -50.33
N VAL A 116 -19.85 -6.24 -50.75
CA VAL A 116 -19.50 -5.96 -52.15
C VAL A 116 -18.29 -6.80 -52.57
N LEU A 117 -17.34 -7.00 -51.71
CA LEU A 117 -16.22 -7.93 -51.91
C LEU A 117 -16.70 -9.37 -52.12
N LEU A 118 -17.72 -9.77 -51.35
CA LEU A 118 -18.36 -11.08 -51.58
C LEU A 118 -19.08 -11.17 -52.91
N LEU A 119 -19.79 -10.12 -53.35
CA LEU A 119 -20.41 -10.09 -54.68
C LEU A 119 -19.40 -10.21 -55.84
N ALA A 120 -18.25 -9.53 -55.71
CA ALA A 120 -17.14 -9.66 -56.65
C ALA A 120 -16.58 -11.11 -56.66
N LEU A 121 -16.44 -11.71 -55.49
CA LEU A 121 -16.01 -13.11 -55.36
C LEU A 121 -16.97 -14.09 -56.04
N LEU A 122 -18.27 -13.90 -55.85
CA LEU A 122 -19.32 -14.78 -56.40
C LEU A 122 -19.40 -14.72 -57.95
N HIS A 123 -18.78 -13.68 -58.54
CA HIS A 123 -18.66 -13.63 -60.00
C HIS A 123 -17.76 -14.73 -60.59
N SER A 124 -16.63 -14.99 -59.91
CA SER A 124 -15.65 -16.00 -60.34
C SER A 124 -15.00 -16.70 -59.14
N PRO A 125 -15.75 -17.48 -58.32
CA PRO A 125 -15.27 -17.97 -57.03
C PRO A 125 -14.05 -18.87 -57.15
N LEU A 126 -13.99 -19.76 -58.15
CA LEU A 126 -12.86 -20.68 -58.35
C LEU A 126 -11.54 -20.00 -58.72
N ARG A 127 -11.58 -18.72 -59.06
CA ARG A 127 -10.37 -17.92 -59.33
C ARG A 127 -9.69 -17.45 -58.06
N TYR A 128 -10.43 -17.19 -57.00
CA TYR A 128 -9.97 -16.48 -55.80
C TYR A 128 -9.83 -17.36 -54.59
N ILE A 129 -10.66 -18.42 -54.49
CA ILE A 129 -10.74 -19.29 -53.34
C ILE A 129 -10.71 -20.77 -53.71
N PRO A 130 -10.37 -21.67 -52.75
CA PRO A 130 -10.37 -23.11 -52.94
C PRO A 130 -11.69 -23.67 -53.45
N PRO A 131 -11.66 -24.74 -54.30
CA PRO A 131 -12.88 -25.35 -54.85
C PRO A 131 -13.88 -25.82 -53.77
N ALA A 132 -13.38 -26.23 -52.60
CA ALA A 132 -14.23 -26.65 -51.48
C ALA A 132 -15.04 -25.46 -50.92
N ALA A 133 -14.40 -24.32 -50.69
CA ALA A 133 -15.04 -23.09 -50.22
C ALA A 133 -15.97 -22.50 -51.32
N ALA A 134 -15.55 -22.53 -52.56
CA ALA A 134 -16.38 -22.08 -53.70
C ALA A 134 -17.70 -22.85 -53.81
N ARG A 135 -17.69 -24.16 -53.56
CA ARG A 135 -18.92 -24.99 -53.57
C ARG A 135 -19.88 -24.59 -52.43
N LEU A 136 -19.40 -24.27 -51.27
CA LEU A 136 -20.25 -23.83 -50.18
C LEU A 136 -20.93 -22.49 -50.50
N LEU A 137 -20.23 -21.58 -51.15
CA LEU A 137 -20.75 -20.28 -51.52
C LEU A 137 -21.74 -20.30 -52.69
N THR A 138 -21.83 -21.41 -53.45
CA THR A 138 -22.83 -21.55 -54.54
C THR A 138 -24.29 -21.55 -54.04
N GLY A 139 -24.49 -21.74 -52.73
CA GLY A 139 -25.81 -21.58 -52.07
C GLY A 139 -26.34 -20.15 -52.14
N ILE A 140 -25.46 -19.15 -52.32
CA ILE A 140 -25.86 -17.73 -52.38
C ILE A 140 -26.06 -17.33 -53.86
N ASN A 141 -27.31 -16.96 -54.19
CA ASN A 141 -27.59 -16.44 -55.53
C ASN A 141 -27.08 -14.99 -55.63
N ARG A 142 -26.08 -14.77 -56.50
CA ARG A 142 -25.41 -13.48 -56.69
C ARG A 142 -26.41 -12.39 -57.10
N ASP A 143 -27.27 -12.67 -58.11
CA ASP A 143 -28.15 -11.66 -58.66
C ASP A 143 -29.19 -11.22 -57.63
N ARG A 144 -29.72 -12.17 -56.81
CA ARG A 144 -30.61 -11.87 -55.71
C ARG A 144 -29.93 -11.09 -54.58
N LEU A 145 -28.68 -11.46 -54.22
CA LEU A 145 -27.88 -10.72 -53.26
C LEU A 145 -27.62 -9.29 -53.74
N GLN A 146 -27.38 -9.09 -55.05
CA GLN A 146 -27.15 -7.76 -55.62
C GLN A 146 -28.41 -6.90 -55.62
N GLN A 147 -29.57 -7.50 -55.98
CA GLN A 147 -30.88 -6.80 -56.02
C GLN A 147 -31.35 -6.42 -54.62
N ASP A 148 -31.25 -7.33 -53.66
CA ASP A 148 -31.76 -7.16 -52.29
C ASP A 148 -30.65 -6.83 -51.32
N PHE A 149 -29.53 -6.24 -51.77
CA PHE A 149 -28.30 -6.04 -50.98
C PHE A 149 -28.52 -5.35 -49.65
N VAL A 150 -29.35 -4.29 -49.62
CA VAL A 150 -29.68 -3.55 -48.41
C VAL A 150 -30.44 -4.44 -47.39
N GLN A 151 -31.32 -5.30 -47.86
CA GLN A 151 -32.09 -6.22 -47.02
C GLN A 151 -31.22 -7.32 -46.42
N TRP A 152 -30.31 -7.90 -47.25
CA TRP A 152 -29.34 -8.92 -46.83
C TRP A 152 -28.28 -8.39 -45.86
N THR A 153 -28.01 -7.09 -45.88
CA THR A 153 -26.99 -6.47 -45.00
C THR A 153 -27.61 -5.63 -43.87
N GLN A 154 -28.95 -5.66 -43.68
CA GLN A 154 -29.65 -4.84 -42.70
C GLN A 154 -29.17 -5.05 -41.25
N GLU A 155 -28.81 -6.30 -40.91
CA GLU A 155 -28.27 -6.66 -39.59
C GLU A 155 -26.75 -6.48 -39.46
N SER A 156 -26.10 -6.06 -40.52
CA SER A 156 -24.65 -5.84 -40.57
C SER A 156 -24.27 -4.51 -39.93
N ALA A 157 -23.14 -4.50 -39.23
CA ALA A 157 -22.57 -3.26 -38.70
C ALA A 157 -21.85 -2.42 -39.80
N GLU A 158 -21.69 -2.97 -40.99
CA GLU A 158 -21.14 -2.26 -42.18
C GLU A 158 -22.20 -1.42 -42.88
N SER A 159 -23.49 -1.58 -42.62
CA SER A 159 -24.56 -0.78 -43.23
C SER A 159 -24.63 0.59 -42.56
N VAL A 160 -24.43 1.64 -43.34
CA VAL A 160 -24.65 3.02 -42.93
C VAL A 160 -26.15 3.23 -42.73
N VAL A 161 -26.59 3.54 -41.50
CA VAL A 161 -27.94 4.02 -41.26
C VAL A 161 -28.02 5.44 -41.79
N PRO A 162 -28.92 5.79 -42.71
CA PRO A 162 -29.07 7.16 -43.15
C PRO A 162 -29.62 7.96 -41.94
N ASP A 163 -28.86 8.90 -41.41
CA ASP A 163 -29.36 9.89 -40.46
C ASP A 163 -30.48 10.69 -41.14
N ALA A 164 -31.61 10.81 -40.45
CA ALA A 164 -32.82 11.49 -40.93
C ALA A 164 -32.71 13.03 -41.07
N ASP A 165 -31.48 13.57 -41.07
CA ASP A 165 -31.25 14.99 -41.29
C ASP A 165 -30.09 15.13 -42.34
N GLY A 166 -30.50 15.42 -43.56
CA GLY A 166 -29.60 15.63 -44.71
C GLY A 166 -28.67 16.80 -44.51
N LYS A 167 -27.47 16.53 -44.07
CA LYS A 167 -26.26 17.34 -44.28
C LYS A 167 -25.03 16.50 -44.07
N GLY A 168 -24.24 16.33 -45.07
CA GLY A 168 -22.87 16.18 -44.79
C GLY A 168 -22.09 15.17 -45.57
N ALA A 169 -21.23 15.66 -46.32
CA ALA A 169 -20.06 15.02 -46.88
C ALA A 169 -19.22 14.49 -45.72
N GLY A 170 -18.98 13.18 -45.66
CA GLY A 170 -18.07 12.54 -44.73
C GLY A 170 -16.65 12.99 -44.95
N THR A 171 -16.12 13.78 -44.07
CA THR A 171 -14.71 13.94 -43.86
C THR A 171 -14.17 12.67 -43.17
N MET A 172 -13.08 12.11 -43.69
CA MET A 172 -12.30 11.08 -42.99
C MET A 172 -11.93 11.61 -41.61
N THR A 173 -12.56 11.04 -40.56
CA THR A 173 -12.09 11.26 -39.21
C THR A 173 -10.86 10.38 -38.99
N ASP A 174 -9.74 10.99 -38.68
CA ASP A 174 -8.56 10.32 -38.14
C ASP A 174 -8.99 9.42 -36.97
N ALA A 175 -8.28 8.30 -36.79
CA ALA A 175 -8.56 7.34 -35.68
C ALA A 175 -8.55 8.00 -34.28
N SER A 176 -8.07 9.25 -34.19
CA SER A 176 -8.08 10.11 -33.00
C SER A 176 -9.43 10.78 -32.69
N ASP A 177 -10.44 10.70 -33.60
CA ASP A 177 -11.67 11.49 -33.48
C ASP A 177 -12.92 10.66 -33.12
N THR A 178 -12.76 9.35 -32.85
CA THR A 178 -13.88 8.51 -32.38
C THR A 178 -14.18 8.80 -30.92
N LEU A 179 -15.47 8.72 -30.53
CA LEU A 179 -15.86 8.87 -29.11
C LEU A 179 -15.17 7.81 -28.24
N LEU A 180 -14.94 6.62 -28.76
CA LEU A 180 -14.23 5.55 -28.08
C LEU A 180 -12.78 5.92 -27.79
N ALA A 181 -12.05 6.49 -28.77
CA ALA A 181 -10.68 6.95 -28.57
C ALA A 181 -10.60 8.16 -27.61
N ARG A 182 -11.65 8.97 -27.56
CA ARG A 182 -11.71 10.18 -26.74
C ARG A 182 -12.08 9.93 -25.29
N TYR A 183 -12.93 8.92 -25.00
CA TYR A 183 -13.51 8.66 -23.68
C TYR A 183 -13.16 7.27 -23.12
N ALA A 184 -12.39 6.46 -23.84
CA ALA A 184 -11.97 5.15 -23.37
C ALA A 184 -10.52 4.88 -23.74
N LYS A 185 -9.79 4.23 -22.82
CA LYS A 185 -8.40 3.82 -22.99
C LYS A 185 -8.36 2.33 -23.36
N ASN A 186 -7.59 1.97 -24.39
CA ASN A 186 -7.44 0.58 -24.82
C ASN A 186 -6.36 -0.13 -23.98
N MET A 187 -6.79 -0.89 -22.99
CA MET A 187 -5.92 -1.66 -22.08
C MET A 187 -5.20 -2.81 -22.82
N THR A 188 -5.87 -3.44 -23.77
CA THR A 188 -5.27 -4.51 -24.57
C THR A 188 -4.17 -3.99 -25.50
N ALA A 189 -4.28 -2.75 -25.97
CA ALA A 189 -3.21 -2.11 -26.72
C ALA A 189 -2.01 -1.79 -25.83
N ASP A 190 -2.24 -1.34 -24.59
CA ASP A 190 -1.17 -1.14 -23.61
C ASP A 190 -0.47 -2.47 -23.28
N ALA A 191 -1.23 -3.58 -23.15
CA ALA A 191 -0.67 -4.92 -22.97
C ALA A 191 0.23 -5.35 -24.15
N ARG A 192 -0.22 -5.12 -25.40
CA ARG A 192 0.59 -5.42 -26.62
C ARG A 192 1.89 -4.60 -26.67
N ASN A 193 1.87 -3.39 -26.14
CA ASN A 193 3.01 -2.48 -26.10
C ASN A 193 3.94 -2.72 -24.89
N GLY A 194 3.67 -3.72 -24.04
CA GLY A 194 4.46 -4.01 -22.85
C GLY A 194 4.39 -2.91 -21.77
N ARG A 195 3.28 -2.16 -21.70
CA ARG A 195 3.10 -1.06 -20.75
C ARG A 195 2.36 -1.48 -19.48
N LEU A 196 1.90 -2.71 -19.40
CA LEU A 196 1.22 -3.24 -18.24
C LEU A 196 2.18 -4.09 -17.41
N ASP A 197 2.06 -3.93 -16.11
CA ASP A 197 2.83 -4.69 -15.14
C ASP A 197 2.36 -6.16 -15.06
N PRO A 198 3.23 -7.12 -14.71
CA PRO A 198 2.84 -8.51 -14.54
C PRO A 198 1.87 -8.66 -13.37
N VAL A 199 0.79 -9.41 -13.58
CA VAL A 199 -0.24 -9.68 -12.57
C VAL A 199 -0.08 -11.09 -12.03
N LEU A 200 0.25 -11.20 -10.75
CA LEU A 200 0.53 -12.46 -10.05
C LEU A 200 -0.52 -12.74 -8.97
N CYS A 201 -0.65 -14.02 -8.59
CA CYS A 201 -1.53 -14.49 -7.52
C CYS A 201 -3.03 -14.17 -7.70
N ARG A 202 -3.49 -14.02 -8.95
CA ARG A 202 -4.89 -13.72 -9.30
C ARG A 202 -5.46 -14.65 -10.38
N ASP A 203 -4.81 -15.77 -10.62
CA ASP A 203 -5.17 -16.70 -11.68
C ASP A 203 -6.59 -17.23 -11.53
N HIS A 204 -6.99 -17.58 -10.31
CA HIS A 204 -8.32 -18.10 -10.03
C HIS A 204 -9.44 -17.08 -10.37
N GLU A 205 -9.27 -15.83 -9.96
CA GLU A 205 -10.25 -14.78 -10.24
C GLU A 205 -10.28 -14.43 -11.73
N ILE A 206 -9.13 -14.45 -12.42
CA ILE A 206 -9.07 -14.23 -13.88
C ILE A 206 -9.77 -15.37 -14.62
N ASP A 207 -9.53 -16.63 -14.25
CA ASP A 207 -10.20 -17.79 -14.82
C ASP A 207 -11.71 -17.72 -14.61
N LEU A 208 -12.15 -17.34 -13.42
CA LEU A 208 -13.58 -17.13 -13.13
C LEU A 208 -14.19 -16.01 -14.01
N MET A 209 -13.46 -14.93 -14.26
CA MET A 209 -13.91 -13.88 -15.18
C MET A 209 -14.02 -14.37 -16.61
N ILE A 210 -13.04 -15.14 -17.08
CA ILE A 210 -13.05 -15.76 -18.40
C ILE A 210 -14.27 -16.67 -18.55
N ASP A 211 -14.54 -17.52 -17.56
CA ASP A 211 -15.69 -18.39 -17.52
C ASP A 211 -17.02 -17.60 -17.60
N ILE A 212 -17.13 -16.52 -16.82
CA ILE A 212 -18.31 -15.66 -16.84
C ILE A 212 -18.50 -15.02 -18.21
N LEU A 213 -17.45 -14.42 -18.79
CA LEU A 213 -17.49 -13.77 -20.10
C LEU A 213 -17.86 -14.73 -21.25
N CYS A 214 -17.56 -16.02 -21.11
CA CYS A 214 -17.89 -17.06 -22.07
C CYS A 214 -19.32 -17.58 -21.94
N ARG A 215 -20.06 -17.28 -20.87
CA ARG A 215 -21.43 -17.73 -20.65
C ARG A 215 -22.41 -17.14 -21.65
N ARG A 216 -23.54 -17.81 -21.83
CA ARG A 216 -24.65 -17.31 -22.66
C ARG A 216 -25.53 -16.27 -21.93
N ARG A 217 -25.63 -16.36 -20.62
CA ARG A 217 -26.41 -15.46 -19.74
C ARG A 217 -25.60 -15.14 -18.51
N LYS A 218 -25.85 -13.98 -17.86
CA LYS A 218 -25.04 -13.47 -16.75
C LYS A 218 -23.53 -13.46 -17.10
N ASN A 219 -23.25 -12.93 -18.27
CA ASN A 219 -21.93 -12.93 -18.88
C ASN A 219 -21.14 -11.63 -18.64
N ASN A 220 -21.57 -10.83 -17.69
CA ASN A 220 -20.86 -9.62 -17.28
C ASN A 220 -20.34 -9.83 -15.85
N PRO A 221 -19.03 -9.91 -15.62
CA PRO A 221 -18.48 -9.97 -14.28
C PRO A 221 -18.61 -8.62 -13.58
N VAL A 222 -18.90 -8.65 -12.28
CA VAL A 222 -18.71 -7.52 -11.38
C VAL A 222 -17.67 -7.91 -10.35
N VAL A 223 -16.54 -7.23 -10.41
CA VAL A 223 -15.40 -7.41 -9.52
C VAL A 223 -15.65 -6.61 -8.25
N VAL A 224 -15.73 -7.28 -7.12
CA VAL A 224 -16.04 -6.68 -5.83
C VAL A 224 -14.96 -6.97 -4.82
N GLY A 225 -14.41 -5.92 -4.21
CA GLY A 225 -13.38 -5.98 -3.19
C GLY A 225 -13.12 -4.61 -2.60
N GLU A 226 -12.44 -4.55 -1.47
CA GLU A 226 -12.08 -3.27 -0.85
C GLU A 226 -11.11 -2.46 -1.73
N ALA A 227 -10.92 -1.18 -1.42
CA ALA A 227 -9.95 -0.36 -2.13
C ALA A 227 -8.53 -0.89 -1.90
N GLY A 228 -7.69 -0.92 -2.94
CA GLY A 228 -6.29 -1.36 -2.83
C GLY A 228 -6.05 -2.88 -2.94
N VAL A 229 -7.10 -3.72 -3.09
CA VAL A 229 -6.92 -5.19 -3.24
C VAL A 229 -6.49 -5.63 -4.64
N GLY A 230 -6.32 -4.70 -5.59
CA GLY A 230 -5.89 -5.01 -6.97
C GLY A 230 -7.03 -5.34 -7.93
N LYS A 231 -8.22 -4.71 -7.80
CA LYS A 231 -9.34 -4.92 -8.73
C LYS A 231 -9.00 -4.55 -10.17
N SER A 232 -8.34 -3.42 -10.39
CA SER A 232 -7.96 -2.95 -11.73
C SER A 232 -6.85 -3.83 -12.32
N ALA A 233 -5.86 -4.25 -11.50
CA ALA A 233 -4.82 -5.19 -11.89
C ALA A 233 -5.39 -6.52 -12.41
N LEU A 234 -6.50 -6.98 -11.84
CA LEU A 234 -7.17 -8.19 -12.31
C LEU A 234 -7.63 -8.08 -13.79
N ILE A 235 -8.05 -6.89 -14.21
CA ILE A 235 -8.47 -6.62 -15.60
C ILE A 235 -7.24 -6.49 -16.50
N GLU A 236 -6.16 -5.92 -16.00
CA GLU A 236 -4.86 -5.87 -16.66
C GLU A 236 -4.33 -7.30 -16.91
N GLY A 237 -4.41 -8.18 -15.91
CA GLY A 237 -4.09 -9.59 -16.05
C GLY A 237 -4.94 -10.32 -17.11
N LEU A 238 -6.23 -10.01 -17.18
CA LEU A 238 -7.10 -10.52 -18.25
C LEU A 238 -6.65 -10.01 -19.63
N ALA A 239 -6.28 -8.72 -19.73
CA ALA A 239 -5.78 -8.14 -20.99
C ALA A 239 -4.47 -8.81 -21.43
N LEU A 240 -3.54 -9.05 -20.50
CA LEU A 240 -2.28 -9.78 -20.76
C LEU A 240 -2.55 -11.20 -21.28
N ARG A 241 -3.48 -11.95 -20.65
CA ARG A 241 -3.84 -13.30 -21.11
C ARG A 241 -4.52 -13.30 -22.48
N ILE A 242 -5.32 -12.27 -22.79
CA ILE A 242 -5.92 -12.12 -24.13
C ILE A 242 -4.82 -11.94 -25.19
N VAL A 243 -3.83 -11.08 -24.92
CA VAL A 243 -2.70 -10.81 -25.82
C VAL A 243 -1.82 -12.04 -25.97
N ALA A 244 -1.54 -12.77 -24.89
CA ALA A 244 -0.79 -14.02 -24.90
C ALA A 244 -1.55 -15.19 -25.54
N GLY A 245 -2.84 -15.00 -25.92
CA GLY A 245 -3.66 -16.07 -26.51
C GLY A 245 -4.13 -17.14 -25.50
N GLN A 246 -3.90 -16.94 -24.20
CA GLN A 246 -4.24 -17.86 -23.12
C GLN A 246 -5.72 -17.75 -22.71
N VAL A 247 -6.61 -17.58 -23.66
CA VAL A 247 -8.05 -17.44 -23.48
C VAL A 247 -8.80 -18.27 -24.51
N PRO A 248 -10.04 -18.68 -24.23
CA PRO A 248 -10.87 -19.37 -25.20
C PRO A 248 -11.07 -18.56 -26.50
N ASP A 249 -11.31 -19.23 -27.62
CA ASP A 249 -11.46 -18.59 -28.94
C ASP A 249 -12.51 -17.47 -28.99
N LYS A 250 -13.51 -17.52 -28.12
CA LYS A 250 -14.53 -16.46 -27.99
C LYS A 250 -14.00 -15.12 -27.48
N LEU A 251 -12.84 -15.12 -26.82
CA LEU A 251 -12.20 -13.93 -26.25
C LEU A 251 -10.91 -13.57 -26.99
N LYS A 252 -10.41 -14.43 -27.86
CA LYS A 252 -9.28 -14.09 -28.75
C LYS A 252 -9.66 -12.87 -29.59
N ASN A 253 -8.73 -11.99 -29.83
CA ASN A 253 -8.92 -10.74 -30.57
C ASN A 253 -10.00 -9.80 -29.99
N THR A 254 -10.22 -9.84 -28.69
CA THR A 254 -11.12 -8.93 -28.00
C THR A 254 -10.32 -7.79 -27.39
N ASP A 255 -10.75 -6.56 -27.56
CA ASP A 255 -10.16 -5.42 -26.90
C ASP A 255 -10.91 -5.07 -25.61
N ILE A 256 -10.14 -4.75 -24.56
CA ILE A 256 -10.68 -4.23 -23.30
C ILE A 256 -10.49 -2.72 -23.32
N MET A 257 -11.61 -2.00 -23.23
CA MET A 257 -11.64 -0.55 -23.23
C MET A 257 -12.06 -0.04 -21.85
N THR A 258 -11.15 0.64 -21.16
CA THR A 258 -11.40 1.27 -19.85
C THR A 258 -12.12 2.59 -20.05
N LEU A 259 -13.30 2.74 -19.48
CA LEU A 259 -14.11 3.95 -19.61
C LEU A 259 -13.59 5.05 -18.69
N ASP A 260 -13.28 6.22 -19.25
CA ASP A 260 -12.96 7.44 -18.48
C ASP A 260 -14.25 8.21 -18.17
N LEU A 261 -14.74 8.01 -16.95
CA LEU A 261 -15.96 8.65 -16.47
C LEU A 261 -15.75 10.15 -16.25
N GLY A 262 -14.54 10.56 -15.86
CA GLY A 262 -14.19 11.97 -15.66
C GLY A 262 -14.25 12.75 -16.96
N ALA A 263 -13.64 12.23 -18.02
CA ALA A 263 -13.66 12.83 -19.35
C ALA A 263 -15.08 12.89 -19.95
N LEU A 264 -15.89 11.85 -19.71
CA LEU A 264 -17.30 11.83 -20.15
C LEU A 264 -18.16 12.89 -19.46
N GLN A 265 -17.91 13.17 -18.18
CA GLN A 265 -18.64 14.15 -17.38
C GLN A 265 -18.10 15.58 -17.58
N ALA A 266 -16.83 15.73 -17.92
CA ALA A 266 -16.21 17.02 -18.12
C ALA A 266 -16.94 17.85 -19.20
N GLY A 267 -17.39 19.06 -18.83
CA GLY A 267 -18.11 19.97 -19.73
C GLY A 267 -19.56 19.56 -20.06
N ALA A 268 -20.10 18.50 -19.49
CA ALA A 268 -21.50 18.10 -19.66
C ALA A 268 -22.38 18.78 -18.61
N SER A 269 -22.44 20.12 -18.63
CA SER A 269 -23.25 20.92 -17.68
C SER A 269 -24.77 20.77 -17.89
N VAL A 270 -25.20 20.21 -19.04
CA VAL A 270 -26.61 19.95 -19.36
C VAL A 270 -26.85 18.46 -19.37
N LYS A 271 -27.86 18.02 -18.63
CA LYS A 271 -28.24 16.61 -18.42
C LYS A 271 -28.33 15.75 -19.70
N GLY A 272 -28.74 16.32 -20.83
CA GLY A 272 -28.87 15.61 -22.10
C GLY A 272 -27.56 15.41 -22.88
N GLU A 273 -26.51 16.17 -22.61
CA GLU A 273 -25.25 16.07 -23.36
C GLU A 273 -24.45 14.84 -22.95
N PHE A 274 -24.37 14.54 -21.67
CA PHE A 274 -23.74 13.33 -21.16
C PHE A 274 -24.45 12.05 -21.70
N GLU A 275 -25.78 12.04 -21.67
CA GLU A 275 -26.56 10.92 -22.20
C GLU A 275 -26.30 10.72 -23.70
N LYS A 276 -26.17 11.82 -24.47
CA LYS A 276 -25.87 11.77 -25.90
C LYS A 276 -24.47 11.21 -26.15
N ARG A 277 -23.45 11.67 -25.39
CA ARG A 277 -22.09 11.14 -25.48
C ARG A 277 -22.03 9.66 -25.15
N PHE A 278 -22.69 9.26 -24.07
CA PHE A 278 -22.71 7.87 -23.62
C PHE A 278 -23.45 6.95 -24.61
N LYS A 279 -24.57 7.40 -25.18
CA LYS A 279 -25.27 6.67 -26.24
C LYS A 279 -24.42 6.54 -27.51
N GLY A 280 -23.73 7.60 -27.91
CA GLY A 280 -22.81 7.57 -29.04
C GLY A 280 -21.68 6.58 -28.83
N LEU A 281 -21.03 6.61 -27.65
CA LEU A 281 -19.98 5.66 -27.28
C LEU A 281 -20.49 4.20 -27.29
N MET A 282 -21.67 3.95 -26.76
CA MET A 282 -22.29 2.63 -26.78
C MET A 282 -22.57 2.15 -28.22
N ALA A 283 -23.01 3.04 -29.09
CA ALA A 283 -23.24 2.72 -30.49
C ALA A 283 -21.93 2.36 -31.19
N GLU A 284 -20.83 3.08 -30.94
CA GLU A 284 -19.50 2.76 -31.46
C GLU A 284 -18.99 1.42 -30.95
N VAL A 285 -19.12 1.13 -29.64
CA VAL A 285 -18.74 -0.17 -29.06
C VAL A 285 -19.49 -1.33 -29.73
N ILE A 286 -20.79 -1.16 -29.94
CA ILE A 286 -21.63 -2.20 -30.57
C ILE A 286 -21.30 -2.38 -32.06
N SER A 287 -20.94 -1.29 -32.75
CA SER A 287 -20.59 -1.30 -34.17
C SER A 287 -19.12 -1.60 -34.43
N SER A 288 -18.31 -1.74 -33.38
CA SER A 288 -16.86 -2.00 -33.52
C SER A 288 -16.58 -3.29 -34.29
N PRO A 289 -15.63 -3.28 -35.24
CA PRO A 289 -15.23 -4.45 -35.99
C PRO A 289 -14.56 -5.52 -35.14
N VAL A 290 -13.90 -5.10 -34.06
CA VAL A 290 -13.30 -5.99 -33.05
C VAL A 290 -14.25 -6.12 -31.86
N PRO A 291 -14.43 -7.32 -31.30
CA PRO A 291 -15.20 -7.47 -30.07
C PRO A 291 -14.61 -6.60 -28.96
N VAL A 292 -15.42 -5.78 -28.33
CA VAL A 292 -15.03 -4.87 -27.26
C VAL A 292 -15.67 -5.30 -25.95
N ILE A 293 -14.87 -5.36 -24.90
CA ILE A 293 -15.32 -5.46 -23.51
C ILE A 293 -15.11 -4.08 -22.87
N LEU A 294 -16.19 -3.51 -22.39
CA LEU A 294 -16.13 -2.22 -21.70
C LEU A 294 -15.83 -2.43 -20.22
N PHE A 295 -14.69 -1.95 -19.75
CA PHE A 295 -14.36 -1.93 -18.34
C PHE A 295 -14.82 -0.63 -17.70
N ILE A 296 -15.58 -0.74 -16.61
CA ILE A 296 -16.14 0.37 -15.86
C ILE A 296 -15.60 0.27 -14.45
N ASP A 297 -14.59 1.07 -14.15
CA ASP A 297 -14.12 1.20 -12.78
C ASP A 297 -15.06 2.10 -11.98
N GLU A 298 -15.14 1.89 -10.67
CA GLU A 298 -16.08 2.58 -9.78
C GLU A 298 -17.52 2.63 -10.34
N ALA A 299 -17.99 1.49 -10.83
CA ALA A 299 -19.29 1.40 -11.53
C ALA A 299 -20.48 1.92 -10.71
N HIS A 300 -20.33 2.05 -9.40
CA HIS A 300 -21.33 2.65 -8.52
C HIS A 300 -21.59 4.13 -8.84
N THR A 301 -20.60 4.85 -9.37
CA THR A 301 -20.75 6.27 -9.78
C THR A 301 -21.72 6.42 -10.93
N LEU A 302 -21.80 5.44 -11.84
CA LEU A 302 -22.76 5.40 -12.94
C LEU A 302 -24.15 4.94 -12.52
N ILE A 303 -24.23 4.08 -11.52
CA ILE A 303 -25.48 3.41 -11.13
C ILE A 303 -26.20 4.16 -10.00
N GLY A 304 -25.44 4.82 -9.13
CA GLY A 304 -25.95 5.48 -7.93
C GLY A 304 -26.28 6.97 -8.06
N ALA A 305 -25.85 7.61 -9.13
CA ALA A 305 -26.02 9.06 -9.32
C ALA A 305 -27.49 9.51 -9.45
N GLY A 306 -28.43 8.60 -9.71
CA GLY A 306 -29.84 8.90 -9.88
C GLY A 306 -30.63 9.21 -8.60
N ASN A 307 -30.11 8.92 -7.41
CA ASN A 307 -30.83 9.09 -6.13
C ASN A 307 -30.60 10.45 -5.44
N GLN A 308 -29.68 11.26 -5.91
CA GLN A 308 -29.54 12.66 -5.49
C GLN A 308 -30.28 13.55 -6.50
N GLN A 309 -31.01 14.56 -6.03
CA GLN A 309 -31.81 15.48 -6.86
C GLN A 309 -30.97 16.02 -8.03
N GLY A 310 -31.14 15.45 -9.23
CA GLY A 310 -30.41 15.86 -10.45
C GLY A 310 -29.39 14.86 -10.98
N GLY A 311 -29.14 13.72 -10.32
CA GLY A 311 -28.19 12.70 -10.74
C GLY A 311 -28.63 11.93 -12.00
N LEU A 312 -27.64 11.58 -12.84
CA LEU A 312 -27.80 10.85 -14.10
C LEU A 312 -27.96 9.35 -13.83
N ASP A 313 -29.10 8.78 -14.15
CA ASP A 313 -29.35 7.34 -14.07
C ASP A 313 -28.92 6.63 -15.37
N ILE A 314 -27.63 6.38 -15.51
CA ILE A 314 -27.04 5.70 -16.66
C ILE A 314 -27.42 4.21 -16.67
N SER A 315 -27.79 3.66 -15.53
CA SER A 315 -28.21 2.27 -15.45
C SER A 315 -29.37 1.98 -16.41
N ASN A 316 -30.28 2.93 -16.62
CA ASN A 316 -31.38 2.79 -17.57
C ASN A 316 -30.94 2.77 -19.04
N LEU A 317 -29.79 3.37 -19.37
CA LEU A 317 -29.21 3.32 -20.71
C LEU A 317 -28.47 2.00 -20.96
N LEU A 318 -27.80 1.46 -19.94
CA LEU A 318 -27.07 0.18 -20.02
C LEU A 318 -28.01 -1.03 -20.03
N LYS A 319 -29.10 -1.01 -19.26
CA LYS A 319 -30.02 -2.12 -19.09
C LYS A 319 -30.52 -2.74 -20.40
N PRO A 320 -30.94 -1.99 -21.45
CA PRO A 320 -31.40 -2.56 -22.71
C PRO A 320 -30.29 -3.29 -23.48
N ALA A 321 -29.10 -2.70 -23.59
CA ALA A 321 -27.96 -3.30 -24.31
C ALA A 321 -27.45 -4.58 -23.61
N LEU A 322 -27.34 -4.55 -22.29
CA LEU A 322 -27.00 -5.71 -21.46
C LEU A 322 -28.09 -6.80 -21.55
N ALA A 323 -29.36 -6.41 -21.69
CA ALA A 323 -30.49 -7.35 -21.79
C ALA A 323 -30.44 -8.10 -23.11
N ARG A 324 -30.09 -7.43 -24.22
CA ARG A 324 -29.96 -8.02 -25.54
C ARG A 324 -28.66 -8.79 -25.74
N GLY A 325 -27.69 -8.62 -24.83
CA GLY A 325 -26.33 -9.21 -24.92
C GLY A 325 -25.47 -8.57 -26.01
N GLU A 326 -25.79 -7.34 -26.39
CA GLU A 326 -25.07 -6.56 -27.41
C GLU A 326 -23.79 -5.97 -26.84
N LEU A 327 -23.74 -5.81 -25.53
CA LEU A 327 -22.62 -5.25 -24.82
C LEU A 327 -22.06 -6.25 -23.81
N LYS A 328 -20.76 -6.40 -23.79
CA LYS A 328 -20.03 -7.08 -22.71
C LYS A 328 -19.37 -6.03 -21.83
N THR A 329 -19.59 -6.12 -20.53
CA THR A 329 -19.01 -5.19 -19.56
C THR A 329 -18.39 -5.93 -18.39
N ILE A 330 -17.30 -5.38 -17.90
CA ILE A 330 -16.70 -5.72 -16.60
C ILE A 330 -16.90 -4.50 -15.72
N ALA A 331 -17.48 -4.68 -14.56
CA ALA A 331 -17.66 -3.62 -13.58
C ALA A 331 -16.75 -3.86 -12.37
N ALA A 332 -16.15 -2.82 -11.80
CA ALA A 332 -15.45 -2.89 -10.52
C ALA A 332 -16.11 -1.96 -9.51
N THR A 333 -16.21 -2.42 -8.25
CA THR A 333 -16.82 -1.63 -7.18
C THR A 333 -16.39 -2.17 -5.80
N THR A 334 -16.68 -1.43 -4.73
CA THR A 334 -16.48 -1.92 -3.37
C THR A 334 -17.66 -2.80 -2.90
N TRP A 335 -17.47 -3.53 -1.80
CA TRP A 335 -18.49 -4.43 -1.27
C TRP A 335 -19.72 -3.68 -0.77
N SER A 336 -19.53 -2.53 -0.11
CA SER A 336 -20.60 -1.68 0.40
C SER A 336 -21.47 -1.11 -0.73
N GLU A 337 -20.84 -0.68 -1.81
CA GLU A 337 -21.49 -0.12 -2.99
C GLU A 337 -22.19 -1.17 -3.82
N TYR A 338 -21.60 -2.37 -3.95
CA TYR A 338 -22.26 -3.50 -4.58
C TYR A 338 -23.62 -3.81 -3.93
N LYS A 339 -23.64 -3.92 -2.57
CA LYS A 339 -24.87 -4.14 -1.82
C LYS A 339 -25.87 -3.01 -1.99
N LYS A 340 -25.40 -1.78 -2.02
CA LYS A 340 -26.24 -0.58 -2.09
C LYS A 340 -26.89 -0.40 -3.46
N TYR A 341 -26.15 -0.66 -4.56
CA TYR A 341 -26.56 -0.29 -5.91
C TYR A 341 -26.84 -1.49 -6.83
N PHE A 342 -26.03 -2.55 -6.82
CA PHE A 342 -26.19 -3.69 -7.70
C PHE A 342 -27.17 -4.74 -7.16
N GLU A 343 -27.06 -5.09 -5.89
CA GLU A 343 -27.87 -6.15 -5.29
C GLU A 343 -29.34 -5.75 -5.20
N LYS A 344 -29.63 -4.48 -4.94
CA LYS A 344 -30.99 -3.93 -4.86
C LYS A 344 -31.68 -3.79 -6.22
N ASP A 345 -30.94 -3.70 -7.31
CA ASP A 345 -31.49 -3.61 -8.67
C ASP A 345 -31.61 -5.00 -9.30
N ALA A 346 -32.85 -5.52 -9.32
CA ALA A 346 -33.14 -6.85 -9.86
C ALA A 346 -32.78 -7.00 -11.36
N ALA A 347 -32.72 -5.92 -12.13
CA ALA A 347 -32.34 -5.97 -13.53
C ALA A 347 -30.83 -6.12 -13.71
N LEU A 348 -30.03 -5.45 -12.87
CA LEU A 348 -28.57 -5.57 -12.88
C LEU A 348 -28.11 -6.89 -12.26
N SER A 349 -28.66 -7.31 -11.13
CA SER A 349 -28.29 -8.55 -10.44
C SER A 349 -28.51 -9.81 -11.29
N ARG A 350 -29.47 -9.76 -12.23
CA ARG A 350 -29.71 -10.84 -13.21
C ARG A 350 -28.73 -10.83 -14.39
N ARG A 351 -27.96 -9.77 -14.59
CA ARG A 351 -27.03 -9.60 -15.73
C ARG A 351 -25.57 -9.69 -15.33
N PHE A 352 -25.26 -9.26 -14.11
CA PHE A 352 -23.92 -9.34 -13.56
C PHE A 352 -23.71 -10.59 -12.71
N GLN A 353 -22.51 -11.13 -12.75
CA GLN A 353 -22.05 -12.22 -11.89
C GLN A 353 -20.91 -11.71 -11.00
N LEU A 354 -21.05 -11.95 -9.72
CA LEU A 354 -20.07 -11.55 -8.72
C LEU A 354 -18.75 -12.31 -8.88
N VAL A 355 -17.65 -11.56 -8.89
CA VAL A 355 -16.28 -12.04 -8.70
C VAL A 355 -15.76 -11.34 -7.44
N LYS A 356 -15.54 -12.10 -6.38
CA LYS A 356 -15.03 -11.57 -5.11
C LYS A 356 -13.52 -11.55 -5.15
N VAL A 357 -12.93 -10.38 -4.86
CA VAL A 357 -11.48 -10.20 -4.69
C VAL A 357 -11.21 -9.92 -3.22
N SER A 358 -10.49 -10.82 -2.58
CA SER A 358 -10.06 -10.68 -1.20
C SER A 358 -8.66 -10.07 -1.11
N GLU A 359 -8.34 -9.48 0.04
CA GLU A 359 -6.99 -9.05 0.35
C GLU A 359 -6.05 -10.25 0.33
N PRO A 360 -4.90 -10.19 -0.39
CA PRO A 360 -3.89 -11.22 -0.34
C PRO A 360 -3.20 -11.22 1.03
N ASN A 361 -2.68 -12.37 1.46
CA ASN A 361 -1.86 -12.45 2.65
C ASN A 361 -0.44 -11.90 2.39
N ALA A 362 0.37 -11.72 3.45
CA ALA A 362 1.72 -11.17 3.31
C ALA A 362 2.62 -11.99 2.38
N ALA A 363 2.48 -13.33 2.34
CA ALA A 363 3.27 -14.19 1.46
C ALA A 363 2.89 -13.98 -0.01
N GLU A 364 1.60 -13.92 -0.33
CA GLU A 364 1.11 -13.61 -1.69
C GLU A 364 1.50 -12.18 -2.10
N ALA A 365 1.40 -11.22 -1.18
CA ALA A 365 1.84 -9.84 -1.43
C ALA A 365 3.34 -9.78 -1.73
N THR A 366 4.18 -10.56 -1.05
CA THR A 366 5.62 -10.66 -1.35
C THR A 366 5.86 -11.17 -2.76
N ILE A 367 5.10 -12.17 -3.23
CA ILE A 367 5.21 -12.68 -4.61
C ILE A 367 4.83 -11.59 -5.62
N ILE A 368 3.77 -10.84 -5.34
CA ILE A 368 3.35 -9.71 -6.18
C ILE A 368 4.46 -8.64 -6.25
N LEU A 369 5.04 -8.28 -5.09
CA LEU A 369 6.14 -7.31 -5.03
C LEU A 369 7.38 -7.78 -5.79
N ARG A 370 7.72 -9.09 -5.75
CA ARG A 370 8.82 -9.66 -6.55
C ARG A 370 8.58 -9.52 -8.04
N GLY A 371 7.33 -9.68 -8.48
CA GLY A 371 6.98 -9.48 -9.88
C GLY A 371 7.09 -8.01 -10.34
N LEU A 372 6.96 -7.07 -9.40
CA LEU A 372 7.04 -5.63 -9.67
C LEU A 372 8.44 -5.06 -9.43
N SER A 373 9.33 -5.77 -8.74
CA SER A 373 10.65 -5.26 -8.30
C SER A 373 11.46 -4.69 -9.45
N ALA A 374 11.57 -5.41 -10.57
CA ALA A 374 12.32 -4.97 -11.75
C ALA A 374 11.80 -3.64 -12.34
N VAL A 375 10.50 -3.41 -12.31
CA VAL A 375 9.87 -2.16 -12.79
C VAL A 375 10.26 -0.98 -11.89
N TYR A 376 10.22 -1.19 -10.56
CA TYR A 376 10.61 -0.16 -9.60
C TYR A 376 12.13 0.10 -9.60
N GLU A 377 12.94 -0.95 -9.72
CA GLU A 377 14.40 -0.83 -9.88
C GLU A 377 14.77 0.01 -11.11
N GLN A 378 14.12 -0.27 -12.24
CA GLN A 378 14.36 0.49 -13.47
C GLN A 378 13.84 1.93 -13.37
N SER A 379 12.68 2.15 -12.73
CA SER A 379 12.07 3.47 -12.59
C SER A 379 12.88 4.41 -11.69
N HIS A 380 13.40 3.89 -10.56
CA HIS A 380 14.12 4.68 -9.57
C HIS A 380 15.65 4.58 -9.68
N GLY A 381 16.17 3.63 -10.46
CA GLY A 381 17.60 3.40 -10.61
C GLY A 381 18.27 2.86 -9.34
N VAL A 382 17.55 2.10 -8.53
CA VAL A 382 18.01 1.52 -7.25
C VAL A 382 17.74 0.02 -7.23
N LEU A 383 18.58 -0.76 -6.59
CA LEU A 383 18.37 -2.19 -6.38
C LEU A 383 17.48 -2.42 -5.16
N ILE A 384 16.72 -3.51 -5.16
CA ILE A 384 15.80 -3.87 -4.08
C ILE A 384 16.15 -5.27 -3.58
N ASP A 385 16.40 -5.41 -2.28
CA ASP A 385 16.64 -6.71 -1.66
C ASP A 385 15.34 -7.50 -1.48
N ASP A 386 15.41 -8.83 -1.55
CA ASP A 386 14.26 -9.69 -1.26
C ASP A 386 13.75 -9.52 0.17
N ASP A 387 14.64 -9.31 1.15
CA ASP A 387 14.27 -9.00 2.53
C ASP A 387 13.48 -7.69 2.66
N ALA A 388 13.73 -6.71 1.79
CA ALA A 388 12.94 -5.49 1.72
C ALA A 388 11.53 -5.76 1.20
N LEU A 389 11.36 -6.61 0.19
CA LEU A 389 10.06 -7.00 -0.33
C LEU A 389 9.23 -7.74 0.71
N GLN A 390 9.85 -8.69 1.42
CA GLN A 390 9.20 -9.39 2.53
C GLN A 390 8.84 -8.44 3.67
N ALA A 391 9.74 -7.53 4.02
CA ALA A 391 9.49 -6.53 5.05
C ALA A 391 8.37 -5.57 4.65
N ALA A 392 8.32 -5.12 3.39
CA ALA A 392 7.26 -4.26 2.89
C ALA A 392 5.88 -4.93 3.03
N ALA A 393 5.76 -6.21 2.69
CA ALA A 393 4.51 -6.95 2.84
C ALA A 393 4.15 -7.17 4.32
N THR A 394 5.07 -7.72 5.12
CA THR A 394 4.79 -8.12 6.52
C THR A 394 4.61 -6.93 7.47
N LEU A 395 5.44 -5.89 7.34
CA LEU A 395 5.31 -4.71 8.18
C LEU A 395 4.10 -3.85 7.79
N SER A 396 3.77 -3.78 6.49
CA SER A 396 2.56 -3.08 6.04
C SER A 396 1.29 -3.80 6.50
N GLU A 397 1.25 -5.14 6.47
CA GLU A 397 0.14 -5.90 7.01
C GLU A 397 -0.06 -5.60 8.49
N ARG A 398 1.03 -5.56 9.26
CA ARG A 398 1.01 -5.42 10.71
C ARG A 398 0.74 -4.00 11.20
N TYR A 399 1.33 -2.99 10.55
CA TYR A 399 1.34 -1.61 11.08
C TYR A 399 0.46 -0.63 10.30
N LEU A 400 0.11 -0.92 9.04
CA LEU A 400 -0.74 -0.07 8.23
C LEU A 400 -2.17 -0.61 8.18
N SER A 401 -3.00 -0.17 9.11
CA SER A 401 -4.44 -0.44 9.10
C SER A 401 -5.19 0.59 8.25
N GLY A 402 -6.34 0.20 7.70
CA GLY A 402 -7.19 1.08 6.88
C GLY A 402 -6.85 1.12 5.40
N ARG A 403 -5.78 0.46 4.95
CA ARG A 403 -5.45 0.15 3.56
C ARG A 403 -5.27 -1.35 3.39
N GLN A 404 -5.42 -1.84 2.18
CA GLN A 404 -5.35 -3.27 1.89
C GLN A 404 -4.04 -3.62 1.15
N LEU A 405 -3.56 -4.87 1.35
CA LEU A 405 -2.53 -5.44 0.50
C LEU A 405 -3.10 -5.71 -0.91
N PRO A 406 -2.31 -5.64 -1.97
CA PRO A 406 -0.88 -5.30 -2.01
C PRO A 406 -0.58 -3.79 -2.03
N ASP A 407 -1.57 -2.93 -2.24
CA ASP A 407 -1.45 -1.48 -2.48
C ASP A 407 -0.60 -0.79 -1.39
N LYS A 408 -0.90 -1.04 -0.11
CA LYS A 408 -0.12 -0.44 0.99
C LYS A 408 1.34 -0.86 1.01
N ALA A 409 1.67 -2.08 0.58
CA ALA A 409 3.05 -2.57 0.52
C ALA A 409 3.79 -2.01 -0.70
N ILE A 410 3.09 -1.85 -1.82
CA ILE A 410 3.59 -1.20 -3.04
C ILE A 410 3.93 0.26 -2.74
N ASP A 411 3.04 1.01 -2.10
CA ASP A 411 3.26 2.41 -1.72
C ASP A 411 4.47 2.59 -0.80
N VAL A 412 4.66 1.68 0.16
CA VAL A 412 5.83 1.68 1.06
C VAL A 412 7.10 1.42 0.28
N LEU A 413 7.09 0.44 -0.63
CA LEU A 413 8.23 0.09 -1.46
C LEU A 413 8.62 1.24 -2.38
N ASP A 414 7.65 1.81 -3.09
CA ASP A 414 7.84 2.96 -4.00
C ASP A 414 8.43 4.16 -3.24
N THR A 415 7.88 4.47 -2.06
CA THR A 415 8.41 5.55 -1.21
C THR A 415 9.83 5.27 -0.73
N ALA A 416 10.17 4.02 -0.40
CA ALA A 416 11.52 3.64 0.02
C ALA A 416 12.51 3.76 -1.16
N CYS A 417 12.13 3.28 -2.35
CA CYS A 417 12.93 3.43 -3.57
C CYS A 417 13.20 4.90 -3.89
N ALA A 418 12.15 5.72 -3.87
CA ALA A 418 12.28 7.16 -4.11
C ALA A 418 13.21 7.84 -3.09
N ARG A 419 13.14 7.47 -1.80
CA ARG A 419 14.06 8.00 -0.77
C ARG A 419 15.49 7.63 -0.99
N VAL A 420 15.77 6.37 -1.30
CA VAL A 420 17.13 5.91 -1.58
C VAL A 420 17.67 6.66 -2.79
N ALA A 421 16.89 6.79 -3.87
CA ALA A 421 17.28 7.55 -5.05
C ALA A 421 17.55 9.04 -4.76
N ILE A 422 16.71 9.68 -3.93
CA ILE A 422 16.89 11.08 -3.52
C ILE A 422 18.15 11.23 -2.66
N ASN A 423 18.39 10.35 -1.68
CA ASN A 423 19.53 10.43 -0.79
C ASN A 423 20.88 10.22 -1.53
N LEU A 424 20.86 9.55 -2.69
CA LEU A 424 22.02 9.44 -3.58
C LEU A 424 22.36 10.76 -4.28
N SER A 425 21.40 11.65 -4.47
CA SER A 425 21.53 12.89 -5.23
C SER A 425 21.48 14.16 -4.38
N SER A 426 20.86 14.12 -3.22
CA SER A 426 20.57 15.28 -2.37
C SER A 426 20.98 15.04 -0.92
N PRO A 427 21.36 16.08 -0.15
CA PRO A 427 21.70 15.95 1.24
C PRO A 427 20.57 15.35 2.08
N PRO A 428 20.88 14.44 3.02
CA PRO A 428 19.90 13.88 3.94
C PRO A 428 19.17 14.95 4.78
N LYS A 429 17.96 14.64 5.23
CA LYS A 429 17.13 15.55 6.06
C LYS A 429 17.87 16.08 7.29
N GLN A 430 18.78 15.29 7.85
CA GLN A 430 19.58 15.70 9.03
C GLN A 430 20.52 16.87 8.71
N ILE A 431 21.21 16.82 7.58
CA ILE A 431 22.07 17.90 7.09
C ILE A 431 21.22 19.16 6.82
N SER A 432 20.11 19.02 6.12
CA SER A 432 19.20 20.14 5.83
C SER A 432 18.63 20.78 7.12
N ALA A 433 18.36 19.98 8.16
CA ALA A 433 17.88 20.47 9.44
C ALA A 433 18.95 21.27 10.19
N LEU A 434 20.20 20.77 10.23
CA LEU A 434 21.34 21.48 10.84
C LEU A 434 21.68 22.75 10.06
N THR A 435 21.63 22.74 8.74
CA THR A 435 21.81 23.93 7.90
C THR A 435 20.75 24.99 8.19
N THR A 436 19.48 24.56 8.35
CA THR A 436 18.40 25.47 8.72
C THR A 436 18.62 26.05 10.13
N LEU A 437 19.06 25.23 11.08
CA LEU A 437 19.34 25.65 12.44
C LEU A 437 20.53 26.64 12.48
N SER A 438 21.60 26.38 11.74
CA SER A 438 22.75 27.30 11.65
C SER A 438 22.35 28.66 11.10
N HIS A 439 21.51 28.71 10.06
CA HIS A 439 20.97 29.98 9.54
C HIS A 439 20.08 30.73 10.54
N GLN A 440 19.30 30.02 11.35
CA GLN A 440 18.50 30.62 12.41
C GLN A 440 19.38 31.22 13.51
N GLN A 441 20.37 30.47 13.96
CA GLN A 441 21.35 30.95 14.96
C GLN A 441 22.16 32.12 14.44
N GLU A 442 22.62 32.11 13.17
CA GLU A 442 23.31 33.22 12.55
C GLU A 442 22.43 34.49 12.49
N ALA A 443 21.15 34.33 12.18
CA ALA A 443 20.19 35.45 12.18
C ALA A 443 19.98 36.02 13.60
N GLU A 444 19.91 35.16 14.64
CA GLU A 444 19.81 35.56 16.03
C GLU A 444 21.09 36.31 16.47
N ILE A 445 22.28 35.81 16.15
CA ILE A 445 23.56 36.49 16.42
C ILE A 445 23.59 37.86 15.79
N ARG A 446 23.24 38.01 14.52
CA ARG A 446 23.19 39.33 13.83
C ARG A 446 22.24 40.29 14.51
N GLN A 447 21.09 39.79 15.00
CA GLN A 447 20.14 40.61 15.70
C GLN A 447 20.66 41.04 17.09
N LEU A 448 21.26 40.14 17.86
CA LEU A 448 21.87 40.43 19.16
C LEU A 448 23.04 41.41 19.05
N GLU A 449 23.90 41.26 18.03
CA GLU A 449 24.96 42.22 17.73
C GLU A 449 24.43 43.62 17.42
N ARG A 450 23.34 43.71 16.68
CA ARG A 450 22.68 44.97 16.36
C ARG A 450 22.14 45.63 17.63
N GLU A 451 21.46 44.87 18.50
CA GLU A 451 20.89 45.37 19.76
C GLU A 451 21.99 45.88 20.72
N LEU A 452 23.13 45.18 20.79
CA LEU A 452 24.30 45.61 21.56
C LEU A 452 24.90 46.91 20.99
N ARG A 453 25.06 47.04 19.64
CA ARG A 453 25.63 48.24 18.99
C ARG A 453 24.79 49.52 19.20
N ILE A 454 23.45 49.35 19.31
CA ILE A 454 22.55 50.50 19.50
C ILE A 454 22.21 50.73 20.98
N GLY A 455 22.81 49.94 21.86
CA GLY A 455 22.65 50.12 23.31
C GLY A 455 21.27 49.71 23.86
N LEU A 456 20.49 48.92 23.13
CA LEU A 456 19.21 48.38 23.58
C LEU A 456 19.39 47.24 24.57
N ARG A 457 20.54 46.58 24.52
CA ARG A 457 20.93 45.48 25.43
C ARG A 457 22.35 45.71 25.93
N THR A 458 22.60 45.43 27.21
CA THR A 458 23.90 45.53 27.83
C THR A 458 24.48 44.18 28.26
N ASP A 459 23.63 43.17 28.30
CA ASP A 459 23.95 41.79 28.68
C ASP A 459 24.40 40.98 27.45
N THR A 460 25.62 40.42 27.54
CA THR A 460 26.25 39.60 26.50
C THR A 460 26.10 38.11 26.74
N SER A 461 25.50 37.67 27.83
CA SER A 461 25.41 36.25 28.21
C SER A 461 24.68 35.43 27.14
N ARG A 462 23.55 35.89 26.66
CA ARG A 462 22.77 35.21 25.61
C ARG A 462 23.54 35.13 24.29
N MET A 463 24.32 36.16 23.95
CA MET A 463 25.13 36.17 22.73
C MET A 463 26.24 35.11 22.81
N THR A 464 26.91 34.97 23.97
CA THR A 464 27.93 33.93 24.15
C THR A 464 27.37 32.53 24.12
N GLU A 465 26.16 32.32 24.70
CA GLU A 465 25.46 31.03 24.62
C GLU A 465 25.15 30.65 23.16
N VAL A 466 24.57 31.59 22.40
CA VAL A 466 24.17 31.32 20.98
C VAL A 466 25.42 31.11 20.12
N LEU A 467 26.53 31.82 20.37
CA LEU A 467 27.80 31.61 19.67
C LEU A 467 28.37 30.21 19.92
N VAL A 468 28.32 29.72 21.16
CA VAL A 468 28.75 28.34 21.48
C VAL A 468 27.87 27.33 20.78
N GLN A 469 26.55 27.49 20.84
CA GLN A 469 25.59 26.61 20.17
C GLN A 469 25.77 26.63 18.64
N TYR A 470 26.08 27.78 18.05
CA TYR A 470 26.34 27.94 16.62
C TYR A 470 27.61 27.19 16.20
N ASP A 471 28.71 27.32 16.99
CA ASP A 471 29.97 26.63 16.74
C ASP A 471 29.80 25.10 16.86
N GLU A 472 29.06 24.62 17.88
CA GLU A 472 28.69 23.22 18.02
C GLU A 472 27.87 22.73 16.81
N THR A 473 26.90 23.55 16.33
CA THR A 473 26.07 23.22 15.18
C THR A 473 26.87 23.13 13.89
N LEU A 474 27.80 24.06 13.67
CA LEU A 474 28.73 24.06 12.54
C LEU A 474 29.63 22.83 12.55
N THR A 475 30.23 22.52 13.71
CA THR A 475 31.08 21.33 13.86
C THR A 475 30.33 20.06 13.53
N ALA A 476 29.11 19.92 14.06
CA ALA A 476 28.25 18.79 13.78
C ALA A 476 27.83 18.72 12.30
N LEU A 477 27.63 19.87 11.65
CA LEU A 477 27.30 19.95 10.23
C LEU A 477 28.45 19.49 9.37
N ASP A 478 29.68 20.01 9.61
CA ASP A 478 30.90 19.66 8.88
C ASP A 478 31.22 18.16 9.01
N GLU A 479 31.10 17.59 10.23
CA GLU A 479 31.29 16.15 10.46
C GLU A 479 30.27 15.31 9.68
N LEU A 480 29.00 15.73 9.67
CA LEU A 480 27.94 14.99 9.01
C LEU A 480 28.04 15.09 7.48
N GLU A 481 28.45 16.25 6.94
CA GLU A 481 28.69 16.45 5.50
C GLU A 481 29.89 15.63 5.02
N ALA A 482 30.96 15.59 5.78
CA ALA A 482 32.15 14.77 5.47
C ALA A 482 31.79 13.28 5.45
N ALA A 483 31.04 12.81 6.45
CA ALA A 483 30.57 11.44 6.50
C ALA A 483 29.62 11.10 5.32
N TRP A 484 28.70 12.00 4.97
CA TRP A 484 27.81 11.83 3.84
C TRP A 484 28.56 11.72 2.51
N HIS A 485 29.52 12.61 2.24
CA HIS A 485 30.34 12.56 1.02
C HIS A 485 31.17 11.27 0.91
N GLN A 486 31.72 10.81 2.02
CA GLN A 486 32.47 9.55 2.06
C GLN A 486 31.56 8.35 1.76
N GLN A 487 30.42 8.27 2.41
CA GLN A 487 29.42 7.21 2.14
C GLN A 487 28.90 7.26 0.70
N GLN A 488 28.62 8.47 0.18
CA GLN A 488 28.15 8.65 -1.20
C GLN A 488 29.15 8.13 -2.24
N THR A 489 30.43 8.35 -2.01
CA THR A 489 31.51 7.86 -2.91
C THR A 489 31.55 6.33 -2.91
N LEU A 490 31.59 5.70 -1.73
CA LEU A 490 31.56 4.25 -1.60
C LEU A 490 30.30 3.62 -2.23
N VAL A 491 29.14 4.21 -1.99
CA VAL A 491 27.88 3.72 -2.53
C VAL A 491 27.86 3.80 -4.05
N ARG A 492 28.37 4.87 -4.65
CA ARG A 492 28.48 4.97 -6.11
C ARG A 492 29.39 3.92 -6.71
N GLU A 493 30.53 3.62 -6.07
CA GLU A 493 31.42 2.53 -6.49
C GLU A 493 30.74 1.17 -6.38
N ILE A 494 30.01 0.90 -5.30
CA ILE A 494 29.24 -0.34 -5.11
C ILE A 494 28.18 -0.50 -6.21
N ILE A 495 27.43 0.56 -6.51
CA ILE A 495 26.41 0.53 -7.56
C ILE A 495 27.04 0.27 -8.93
N ALA A 496 28.14 0.94 -9.26
CA ALA A 496 28.84 0.74 -10.53
C ALA A 496 29.38 -0.68 -10.69
N LEU A 497 29.97 -1.27 -9.64
CA LEU A 497 30.43 -2.66 -9.65
C LEU A 497 29.27 -3.66 -9.78
N ARG A 498 28.14 -3.43 -9.10
CA ARG A 498 26.96 -4.27 -9.21
C ARG A 498 26.37 -4.24 -10.63
N GLN A 499 26.31 -3.07 -11.26
CA GLN A 499 25.85 -2.93 -12.65
C GLN A 499 26.78 -3.66 -13.62
N GLN A 500 28.08 -3.61 -13.41
CA GLN A 500 29.05 -4.38 -14.23
C GLN A 500 28.83 -5.89 -14.07
N LEU A 501 28.60 -6.37 -12.85
CA LEU A 501 28.36 -7.79 -12.59
C LEU A 501 27.02 -8.27 -13.18
N LEU A 502 25.99 -7.45 -13.15
CA LEU A 502 24.69 -7.76 -13.76
C LEU A 502 24.75 -7.73 -15.30
N GLY A 503 25.45 -6.75 -15.90
CA GLY A 503 25.63 -6.69 -17.35
C GLY A 503 26.46 -7.86 -17.93
N VAL A 504 27.42 -8.40 -17.19
CA VAL A 504 28.15 -9.62 -17.57
C VAL A 504 27.25 -10.87 -17.50
N ALA A 505 26.27 -10.88 -16.57
CA ALA A 505 25.38 -12.02 -16.42
C ALA A 505 24.26 -12.06 -17.51
N GLU A 506 23.88 -10.91 -18.07
CA GLU A 506 22.91 -10.85 -19.18
C GLU A 506 23.53 -11.31 -20.52
N ASP A 507 24.82 -11.06 -20.75
CA ASP A 507 25.52 -11.51 -21.96
C ASP A 507 25.83 -13.03 -21.93
N ASP A 508 25.89 -13.66 -20.74
CA ASP A 508 26.12 -15.11 -20.57
C ASP A 508 24.84 -15.96 -20.47
N ALA A 509 23.68 -15.35 -20.41
CA ALA A 509 22.40 -16.05 -20.35
C ALA A 509 21.96 -16.51 -21.75
N ALA A 510 22.45 -17.67 -22.18
CA ALA A 510 21.84 -18.42 -23.26
C ALA A 510 20.38 -18.79 -22.90
N PRO A 511 19.43 -18.82 -23.86
CA PRO A 511 18.04 -19.05 -23.57
C PRO A 511 17.85 -20.41 -22.89
N LEU A 512 17.16 -20.42 -21.76
CA LEU A 512 16.73 -21.63 -21.06
C LEU A 512 15.90 -22.50 -22.01
N PRO A 513 16.18 -23.80 -22.13
CA PRO A 513 15.37 -24.70 -22.93
C PRO A 513 13.99 -24.89 -22.30
N ASP A 514 12.97 -24.88 -23.12
CA ASP A 514 11.56 -25.08 -22.79
C ASP A 514 11.37 -26.32 -21.90
N ALA A 515 10.70 -26.13 -20.78
CA ALA A 515 10.29 -27.17 -19.87
C ALA A 515 9.06 -27.90 -20.42
N ASP A 516 9.26 -28.85 -21.30
CA ASP A 516 8.27 -29.88 -21.61
C ASP A 516 9.01 -31.15 -22.06
N THR A 517 9.31 -32.01 -21.11
CA THR A 517 9.31 -33.48 -21.22
C THR A 517 9.81 -34.07 -19.91
N VAL A 518 8.89 -34.43 -19.05
CA VAL A 518 9.13 -35.36 -17.96
C VAL A 518 8.79 -36.75 -18.49
N GLU A 519 9.81 -37.54 -18.84
CA GLU A 519 9.70 -38.99 -18.88
C GLU A 519 10.36 -39.62 -17.65
N ASP A 520 9.53 -40.38 -17.03
CA ASP A 520 9.72 -41.25 -15.87
C ASP A 520 10.84 -42.29 -16.11
N THR A 521 11.88 -42.33 -15.25
CA THR A 521 12.67 -43.53 -15.05
C THR A 521 13.29 -43.55 -13.65
N GLN A 522 12.94 -44.58 -12.91
CA GLN A 522 13.41 -44.94 -11.57
C GLN A 522 14.90 -45.33 -11.55
N PRO A 523 15.50 -45.36 -10.34
CA PRO A 523 16.94 -45.50 -10.11
C PRO A 523 17.43 -46.96 -10.01
N GLU A 524 18.58 -47.22 -10.53
CA GLU A 524 19.35 -48.38 -10.15
C GLU A 524 20.77 -48.01 -9.69
N SER A 525 21.18 -48.72 -8.71
CA SER A 525 22.30 -48.64 -7.78
C SER A 525 23.66 -49.01 -8.34
N GLU A 526 24.66 -48.44 -7.64
CA GLU A 526 25.99 -48.97 -7.29
C GLU A 526 27.01 -49.36 -8.41
N SER A 527 28.18 -48.78 -8.42
CA SER A 527 29.38 -49.35 -7.73
C SER A 527 30.68 -48.65 -8.14
N GLU A 528 31.53 -48.59 -7.18
CA GLU A 528 32.95 -48.18 -7.18
C GLU A 528 33.81 -48.77 -8.31
N SER A 529 34.82 -48.00 -8.75
CA SER A 529 36.21 -48.53 -8.77
C SER A 529 37.23 -47.44 -9.16
N GLU A 530 38.22 -47.35 -8.32
CA GLU A 530 39.54 -46.73 -8.50
C GLU A 530 40.31 -47.29 -9.72
N GLN A 531 41.18 -46.49 -10.30
CA GLN A 531 42.60 -46.75 -10.54
C GLN A 531 43.15 -45.72 -11.56
N ASP A 532 44.05 -44.89 -11.05
CA ASP A 532 45.52 -44.87 -11.27
C ASP A 532 46.02 -45.18 -12.69
N ASN A 533 46.66 -44.22 -13.33
CA ASN A 533 48.09 -44.39 -13.77
C ASN A 533 48.71 -43.14 -14.45
N THR A 534 49.74 -42.71 -13.85
CA THR A 534 51.00 -42.10 -14.26
C THR A 534 51.39 -42.12 -15.76
N GLY A 535 52.08 -41.07 -16.17
CA GLY A 535 53.08 -41.12 -17.29
C GLY A 535 53.42 -39.78 -17.93
N ALA A 536 54.37 -39.12 -17.35
CA ALA A 536 55.73 -38.73 -17.91
C ALA A 536 55.80 -37.69 -19.06
N VAL A 537 56.52 -36.68 -18.70
CA VAL A 537 57.18 -35.55 -19.39
C VAL A 537 58.08 -36.01 -20.60
N PRO A 538 58.49 -35.17 -21.57
CA PRO A 538 59.57 -34.24 -21.28
C PRO A 538 59.49 -32.83 -21.87
N ALA A 539 60.34 -32.05 -21.26
CA ALA A 539 60.65 -30.63 -21.48
C ALA A 539 61.22 -30.33 -22.89
N ASP A 540 61.07 -29.07 -23.30
CA ASP A 540 62.20 -28.28 -23.81
C ASP A 540 62.04 -26.78 -23.53
N GLU A 541 63.17 -26.16 -23.25
CA GLU A 541 63.42 -24.82 -22.81
C GLU A 541 63.23 -23.78 -23.94
N ALA A 542 62.82 -22.56 -23.56
CA ALA A 542 63.48 -21.32 -23.88
C ALA A 542 62.85 -20.11 -23.30
N ASP A 543 63.44 -19.60 -22.25
CA ASP A 543 63.92 -18.24 -22.01
C ASP A 543 63.16 -17.07 -22.66
N ARG A 544 62.56 -16.20 -21.80
CA ARG A 544 62.83 -14.76 -21.70
C ARG A 544 61.77 -13.93 -20.93
N GLU A 545 62.35 -13.22 -20.01
CA GLU A 545 61.92 -11.90 -19.50
C GLU A 545 60.68 -11.82 -18.65
N GLN A 546 60.88 -11.63 -17.36
CA GLN A 546 59.98 -10.92 -16.44
C GLN A 546 59.81 -9.48 -16.92
N PRO A 547 58.63 -8.94 -16.79
CA PRO A 547 58.52 -7.67 -16.08
C PRO A 547 57.45 -7.74 -14.96
N GLU A 548 57.90 -7.16 -13.88
CA GLU A 548 57.16 -6.29 -12.96
C GLU A 548 55.79 -6.70 -12.41
N GLU A 549 55.76 -6.80 -11.09
CA GLU A 549 54.71 -6.54 -10.16
C GLU A 549 53.27 -6.54 -10.76
N THR A 550 52.65 -7.71 -10.80
CA THR A 550 51.20 -7.82 -10.90
C THR A 550 50.60 -7.45 -9.54
N ALA A 551 50.07 -6.20 -9.45
CA ALA A 551 49.01 -5.89 -8.52
C ALA A 551 48.01 -7.04 -8.59
N GLU A 552 47.73 -7.69 -7.48
CA GLU A 552 46.67 -8.70 -7.36
C GLU A 552 45.38 -8.04 -7.85
N THR A 553 44.93 -8.44 -9.01
CA THR A 553 43.59 -8.05 -9.52
C THR A 553 42.56 -8.71 -8.64
N VAL A 554 42.15 -8.02 -7.58
CA VAL A 554 41.07 -8.40 -6.71
C VAL A 554 39.85 -8.63 -7.60
N SER A 555 39.23 -9.81 -7.53
CA SER A 555 38.05 -10.06 -8.35
C SER A 555 36.94 -9.03 -8.05
N PRO A 556 36.11 -8.64 -9.03
CA PRO A 556 35.05 -7.65 -8.80
C PRO A 556 34.15 -8.00 -7.62
N VAL A 557 33.91 -9.29 -7.37
CA VAL A 557 33.14 -9.79 -6.22
C VAL A 557 33.88 -9.57 -4.90
N GLN A 558 35.21 -9.78 -4.87
CA GLN A 558 36.03 -9.51 -3.68
C GLN A 558 36.09 -8.00 -3.40
N ARG A 559 36.21 -7.19 -4.43
CA ARG A 559 36.21 -5.72 -4.30
C ARG A 559 34.85 -5.22 -3.78
N LEU A 560 33.73 -5.78 -4.28
CA LEU A 560 32.40 -5.48 -3.78
C LEU A 560 32.24 -5.84 -2.30
N ALA A 561 32.74 -7.00 -1.88
CA ALA A 561 32.73 -7.42 -0.48
C ALA A 561 33.56 -6.49 0.42
N GLN A 562 34.74 -6.03 -0.04
CA GLN A 562 35.53 -5.05 0.67
C GLN A 562 34.84 -3.71 0.84
N LEU A 563 34.29 -3.14 -0.23
CA LEU A 563 33.57 -1.87 -0.18
C LEU A 563 32.31 -1.95 0.70
N THR A 564 31.60 -3.08 0.68
CA THR A 564 30.46 -3.32 1.55
C THR A 564 30.90 -3.37 3.03
N ALA A 565 32.00 -4.05 3.33
CA ALA A 565 32.55 -4.11 4.68
C ALA A 565 33.06 -2.74 5.16
N GLU A 566 33.67 -1.93 4.28
CA GLU A 566 34.10 -0.56 4.57
C GLU A 566 32.90 0.35 4.85
N LEU A 567 31.82 0.20 4.05
CA LEU A 567 30.57 0.92 4.27
C LEU A 567 29.95 0.52 5.62
N ASP A 568 29.90 -0.77 5.93
CA ASP A 568 29.37 -1.29 7.22
C ASP A 568 30.24 -0.83 8.40
N ALA A 569 31.54 -0.71 8.26
CA ALA A 569 32.42 -0.20 9.29
C ALA A 569 32.20 1.30 9.59
N LEU A 570 31.81 2.08 8.60
CA LEU A 570 31.42 3.49 8.77
C LEU A 570 30.00 3.62 9.38
N HIS A 571 29.25 2.51 9.45
CA HIS A 571 27.84 2.46 9.85
C HIS A 571 27.59 2.39 11.36
N ASN A 572 28.62 2.56 12.22
CA ASN A 572 28.43 2.56 13.67
C ASN A 572 27.46 3.67 14.12
N ASP A 573 26.17 3.57 13.77
CA ASP A 573 24.98 4.30 14.17
C ASP A 573 24.36 5.35 13.21
N ARG A 574 24.98 5.72 12.08
CA ARG A 574 24.40 6.75 11.17
C ARG A 574 24.50 6.39 9.70
N LEU A 575 23.60 5.54 9.23
CA LEU A 575 23.42 5.31 7.79
C LEU A 575 22.80 6.56 7.14
N LEU A 576 23.58 7.31 6.36
CA LEU A 576 23.10 8.50 5.62
C LEU A 576 22.68 8.16 4.20
N VAL A 577 23.38 7.23 3.55
CA VAL A 577 23.15 6.80 2.16
C VAL A 577 23.18 5.28 2.09
N SER A 578 22.18 4.68 1.42
CA SER A 578 22.09 3.24 1.21
C SER A 578 22.37 2.89 -0.25
N PRO A 579 23.12 1.82 -0.56
CA PRO A 579 23.38 1.36 -1.93
C PRO A 579 22.21 0.60 -2.57
N HIS A 580 21.18 0.28 -1.79
CA HIS A 580 20.00 -0.48 -2.20
C HIS A 580 18.88 -0.28 -1.19
N VAL A 581 17.68 -0.71 -1.56
CA VAL A 581 16.54 -0.72 -0.64
C VAL A 581 16.59 -1.98 0.20
N ASP A 582 16.77 -1.82 1.50
CA ASP A 582 16.83 -2.89 2.48
C ASP A 582 15.64 -2.84 3.45
N LYS A 583 15.55 -3.82 4.36
CA LYS A 583 14.54 -3.87 5.41
C LYS A 583 14.53 -2.61 6.30
N LYS A 584 15.69 -1.98 6.54
CA LYS A 584 15.80 -0.77 7.38
C LYS A 584 15.12 0.43 6.72
N GLN A 585 15.30 0.58 5.39
CA GLN A 585 14.65 1.64 4.62
C GLN A 585 13.12 1.48 4.63
N ILE A 586 12.63 0.27 4.43
CA ILE A 586 11.20 -0.06 4.55
C ILE A 586 10.67 0.28 5.95
N ALA A 587 11.38 -0.15 6.99
CA ALA A 587 11.01 0.15 8.37
C ALA A 587 11.00 1.66 8.65
N ALA A 588 11.94 2.42 8.08
CA ALA A 588 12.01 3.88 8.21
C ALA A 588 10.78 4.58 7.60
N VAL A 589 10.29 4.10 6.45
CA VAL A 589 9.07 4.63 5.82
C VAL A 589 7.86 4.36 6.71
N ILE A 590 7.71 3.13 7.18
CA ILE A 590 6.60 2.74 8.05
C ILE A 590 6.66 3.50 9.39
N ALA A 591 7.85 3.68 9.97
CA ALA A 591 8.04 4.47 11.18
C ALA A 591 7.54 5.90 11.01
N GLU A 592 7.86 6.53 9.88
CA GLU A 592 7.40 7.91 9.61
C GLU A 592 5.89 7.99 9.42
N TRP A 593 5.28 7.01 8.72
CA TRP A 593 3.83 7.01 8.46
C TRP A 593 2.99 6.68 9.70
N THR A 594 3.50 5.78 10.54
CA THR A 594 2.77 5.30 11.72
C THR A 594 3.20 5.99 13.01
N GLY A 595 4.38 6.65 12.99
CA GLY A 595 5.02 7.20 14.17
C GLY A 595 5.66 6.13 15.08
N VAL A 596 5.63 4.85 14.72
CA VAL A 596 6.29 3.78 15.51
C VAL A 596 7.80 3.94 15.42
N PRO A 597 8.54 3.99 16.54
CA PRO A 597 9.98 4.20 16.52
C PRO A 597 10.72 3.13 15.72
N LEU A 598 11.70 3.56 14.90
CA LEU A 598 12.45 2.70 13.98
C LEU A 598 13.15 1.53 14.69
N ASN A 599 13.76 1.79 15.85
CA ASN A 599 14.42 0.77 16.66
C ASN A 599 13.45 -0.35 17.12
N ARG A 600 12.14 -0.09 17.20
CA ARG A 600 11.13 -1.09 17.51
C ARG A 600 10.72 -1.92 16.30
N LEU A 601 10.85 -1.38 15.09
CA LEU A 601 10.58 -2.10 13.85
C LEU A 601 11.77 -2.97 13.40
N SER A 602 13.00 -2.57 13.77
CA SER A 602 14.24 -3.19 13.31
C SER A 602 14.89 -4.13 14.36
N GLN A 603 14.74 -3.83 15.67
CA GLN A 603 15.35 -4.63 16.73
C GLN A 603 14.41 -5.68 17.32
N ASN A 604 15.00 -6.69 17.98
CA ASN A 604 14.29 -7.74 18.70
C ASN A 604 13.37 -7.15 19.79
N GLU A 605 12.10 -6.92 19.47
CA GLU A 605 11.06 -6.67 20.50
C GLU A 605 11.10 -7.72 21.61
N MET A 606 11.61 -8.90 21.30
CA MET A 606 11.79 -10.01 22.23
C MET A 606 12.68 -9.68 23.41
N SER A 607 13.78 -8.96 23.24
CA SER A 607 14.69 -8.59 24.34
C SER A 607 14.03 -7.65 25.33
N VAL A 608 13.25 -6.67 24.84
CA VAL A 608 12.55 -5.71 25.70
C VAL A 608 11.48 -6.40 26.54
N ILE A 609 10.77 -7.35 25.95
CA ILE A 609 9.74 -8.09 26.67
C ILE A 609 10.36 -9.10 27.66
N THR A 610 11.48 -9.72 27.30
CA THR A 610 12.20 -10.61 28.20
C THR A 610 12.66 -9.89 29.46
N ASP A 611 13.17 -8.67 29.32
CA ASP A 611 13.66 -7.87 30.45
C ASP A 611 12.59 -6.94 31.07
N LEU A 612 11.33 -7.05 30.66
CA LEU A 612 10.24 -6.18 31.07
C LEU A 612 10.06 -6.12 32.60
N THR A 613 10.22 -7.26 33.27
CA THR A 613 10.11 -7.34 34.74
C THR A 613 11.13 -6.47 35.43
N LYS A 614 12.37 -6.41 34.91
CA LYS A 614 13.43 -5.58 35.45
C LYS A 614 13.12 -4.10 35.26
N TRP A 615 12.77 -3.70 34.04
CA TRP A 615 12.47 -2.32 33.70
C TRP A 615 11.27 -1.77 34.46
N LEU A 616 10.19 -2.55 34.57
CA LEU A 616 9.02 -2.15 35.36
C LEU A 616 9.32 -2.13 36.85
N GLY A 617 10.08 -3.11 37.40
CA GLY A 617 10.46 -3.19 38.78
C GLY A 617 11.36 -2.02 39.26
N ASP A 618 12.13 -1.43 38.34
CA ASP A 618 12.93 -0.23 38.63
C ASP A 618 12.06 1.01 38.87
N THR A 619 10.89 1.10 38.24
CA THR A 619 9.98 2.24 38.34
C THR A 619 8.80 1.97 39.27
N ILE A 620 8.19 0.80 39.18
CA ILE A 620 7.01 0.41 39.97
C ILE A 620 7.45 -0.47 41.13
N LYS A 621 7.42 0.09 42.32
CA LYS A 621 7.88 -0.58 43.55
C LYS A 621 6.75 -1.31 44.27
N GLY A 622 7.03 -2.49 44.79
CA GLY A 622 6.10 -3.27 45.64
C GLY A 622 4.93 -3.89 44.90
N GLN A 623 5.03 -4.09 43.57
CA GLN A 623 4.00 -4.72 42.73
C GLN A 623 4.54 -5.90 41.91
N ASP A 624 5.45 -6.67 42.51
CA ASP A 624 6.15 -7.76 41.80
C ASP A 624 5.20 -8.82 41.26
N LEU A 625 4.13 -9.13 41.98
CA LEU A 625 3.08 -10.08 41.57
C LEU A 625 2.36 -9.56 40.29
N ALA A 626 1.98 -8.28 40.29
CA ALA A 626 1.29 -7.67 39.17
C ALA A 626 2.22 -7.62 37.91
N ILE A 627 3.48 -7.24 38.11
CA ILE A 627 4.48 -7.17 37.05
C ILE A 627 4.74 -8.58 36.46
N ALA A 628 4.87 -9.61 37.31
CA ALA A 628 5.06 -10.99 36.82
C ALA A 628 3.87 -11.51 36.04
N SER A 629 2.64 -11.22 36.48
CA SER A 629 1.41 -11.57 35.75
C SER A 629 1.34 -10.90 34.39
N LEU A 630 1.58 -9.58 34.32
CA LEU A 630 1.61 -8.82 33.07
C LEU A 630 2.67 -9.35 32.11
N HIS A 631 3.89 -9.60 32.61
CA HIS A 631 5.00 -10.14 31.81
C HIS A 631 4.65 -11.50 31.19
N LYS A 632 4.11 -12.44 31.99
CA LYS A 632 3.72 -13.76 31.52
C LYS A 632 2.74 -13.70 30.34
N HIS A 633 1.71 -12.87 30.44
CA HIS A 633 0.68 -12.76 29.39
C HIS A 633 1.17 -12.00 28.17
N LEU A 634 1.97 -10.95 28.33
CA LEU A 634 2.56 -10.21 27.23
C LEU A 634 3.58 -11.05 26.46
N LEU A 635 4.38 -11.90 27.12
CA LEU A 635 5.27 -12.88 26.46
C LEU A 635 4.48 -13.83 25.56
N THR A 636 3.40 -14.45 26.10
CA THR A 636 2.55 -15.36 25.33
C THR A 636 1.91 -14.69 24.13
N ALA A 637 1.46 -13.43 24.30
CA ALA A 637 0.86 -12.66 23.21
C ALA A 637 1.83 -12.31 22.10
N ARG A 638 3.08 -11.98 22.45
CA ARG A 638 4.11 -11.60 21.47
C ARG A 638 4.77 -12.80 20.80
N ALA A 639 4.78 -13.95 21.45
CA ALA A 639 5.19 -15.21 20.83
C ALA A 639 4.15 -15.77 19.83
N ASP A 640 3.06 -15.03 19.62
CA ASP A 640 1.91 -15.43 18.77
C ASP A 640 1.28 -16.77 19.10
N LEU A 641 1.42 -17.20 20.37
CA LEU A 641 0.82 -18.43 20.89
C LEU A 641 -0.64 -18.24 21.36
N ARG A 642 -1.18 -17.06 21.18
CA ARG A 642 -2.59 -16.73 21.49
C ARG A 642 -3.54 -17.23 20.43
N ARG A 643 -4.83 -17.27 20.74
CA ARG A 643 -5.86 -17.57 19.73
C ARG A 643 -5.87 -16.48 18.65
N PRO A 644 -5.87 -16.85 17.36
CA PRO A 644 -5.89 -15.90 16.26
C PRO A 644 -7.07 -14.92 16.36
N GLY A 645 -6.84 -13.66 16.02
CA GLY A 645 -7.87 -12.64 15.97
C GLY A 645 -8.17 -11.93 17.31
N ARG A 646 -7.50 -12.25 18.41
CA ARG A 646 -7.65 -11.51 19.69
C ARG A 646 -6.69 -10.32 19.76
N PRO A 647 -7.01 -9.27 20.58
CA PRO A 647 -6.08 -8.19 20.88
C PRO A 647 -4.81 -8.70 21.58
N LEU A 648 -3.75 -7.89 21.60
CA LEU A 648 -2.49 -8.24 22.27
C LEU A 648 -2.66 -8.54 23.76
N GLY A 649 -3.63 -7.93 24.41
CA GLY A 649 -4.01 -8.19 25.79
C GLY A 649 -5.22 -7.39 26.21
N ALA A 650 -5.95 -7.91 27.18
CA ALA A 650 -6.98 -7.20 27.91
C ALA A 650 -6.79 -7.48 29.40
N PHE A 651 -6.34 -6.47 30.15
CA PHE A 651 -5.94 -6.59 31.54
C PHE A 651 -6.84 -5.76 32.44
N LEU A 652 -7.39 -6.37 33.48
CA LEU A 652 -8.11 -5.67 34.55
C LEU A 652 -7.18 -5.47 35.73
N LEU A 653 -6.70 -4.22 35.93
CA LEU A 653 -5.85 -3.84 37.04
C LEU A 653 -6.74 -3.50 38.23
N ALA A 654 -6.85 -4.43 39.16
CA ALA A 654 -7.74 -4.31 40.33
C ALA A 654 -6.96 -4.01 41.61
N GLY A 655 -7.40 -3.07 42.42
CA GLY A 655 -6.74 -2.75 43.68
C GLY A 655 -7.01 -1.37 44.21
N PRO A 656 -6.43 -1.00 45.39
CA PRO A 656 -6.60 0.31 46.02
C PRO A 656 -6.20 1.48 45.12
N SER A 657 -6.66 2.68 45.43
CA SER A 657 -6.21 3.88 44.73
C SER A 657 -4.76 4.24 45.08
N GLY A 658 -4.01 4.76 44.11
CA GLY A 658 -2.64 5.27 44.38
C GLY A 658 -1.55 4.20 44.49
N VAL A 659 -1.80 2.95 44.11
CA VAL A 659 -0.81 1.83 44.17
C VAL A 659 0.03 1.67 42.92
N GLY A 660 -0.13 2.54 41.92
CA GLY A 660 0.66 2.53 40.69
C GLY A 660 -0.01 1.92 39.48
N LYS A 661 -1.32 1.61 39.47
CA LYS A 661 -2.03 1.03 38.31
C LYS A 661 -1.84 1.83 37.03
N THR A 662 -2.17 3.12 37.06
CA THR A 662 -2.05 4.02 35.87
C THR A 662 -0.60 4.25 35.50
N GLU A 663 0.32 4.37 36.45
CA GLU A 663 1.75 4.52 36.19
C GLU A 663 2.33 3.30 35.48
N THR A 664 1.92 2.09 35.83
CA THR A 664 2.34 0.87 35.13
C THR A 664 1.95 0.92 33.63
N VAL A 665 0.73 1.38 33.34
CA VAL A 665 0.26 1.50 31.95
C VAL A 665 1.04 2.56 31.18
N LEU A 666 1.38 3.69 31.82
CA LEU A 666 2.23 4.73 31.25
C LEU A 666 3.62 4.20 30.91
N GLN A 667 4.24 3.48 31.83
CA GLN A 667 5.56 2.87 31.64
C GLN A 667 5.53 1.79 30.56
N LEU A 668 4.48 0.97 30.50
CA LEU A 668 4.31 -0.01 29.45
C LEU A 668 4.14 0.64 28.07
N ALA A 669 3.39 1.73 27.96
CA ALA A 669 3.26 2.48 26.72
C ALA A 669 4.61 3.05 26.27
N GLU A 670 5.43 3.54 27.19
CA GLU A 670 6.77 4.04 26.91
C GLU A 670 7.74 2.93 26.49
N LEU A 671 7.73 1.80 27.21
CA LEU A 671 8.61 0.66 26.95
C LEU A 671 8.23 -0.12 25.68
N LEU A 672 6.95 -0.43 25.49
CA LEU A 672 6.48 -1.28 24.39
C LEU A 672 6.22 -0.53 23.08
N TYR A 673 5.82 0.74 23.20
CA TYR A 673 5.37 1.53 22.05
C TYR A 673 6.22 2.78 21.80
N GLY A 674 7.19 3.07 22.67
CA GLY A 674 8.18 4.13 22.49
C GLY A 674 7.73 5.52 22.86
N GLY A 675 6.63 5.67 23.61
CA GLY A 675 6.23 6.96 24.12
C GLY A 675 4.79 7.04 24.64
N ARG A 676 4.55 8.01 25.50
CA ARG A 676 3.21 8.28 26.08
C ARG A 676 2.16 8.72 25.04
N GLN A 677 2.60 9.20 23.89
CA GLN A 677 1.70 9.55 22.79
C GLN A 677 0.92 8.36 22.22
N TYR A 678 1.38 7.13 22.48
CA TYR A 678 0.69 5.89 22.08
C TYR A 678 -0.28 5.37 23.14
N LEU A 679 -0.47 6.11 24.23
CA LEU A 679 -1.48 5.82 25.23
C LEU A 679 -2.73 6.66 24.98
N THR A 680 -3.86 6.00 24.81
CA THR A 680 -5.18 6.63 24.80
C THR A 680 -5.85 6.36 26.13
N THR A 681 -6.04 7.39 26.94
CA THR A 681 -6.73 7.28 28.23
C THR A 681 -8.16 7.75 28.11
N ILE A 682 -9.11 6.91 28.50
CA ILE A 682 -10.54 7.20 28.53
C ILE A 682 -11.04 7.03 29.95
N ASN A 683 -11.52 8.13 30.52
CA ASN A 683 -12.13 8.09 31.85
C ASN A 683 -13.57 7.58 31.76
N MET A 684 -13.81 6.38 32.27
CA MET A 684 -15.11 5.72 32.19
C MET A 684 -16.17 6.37 33.08
N SER A 685 -15.80 7.24 33.98
CA SER A 685 -16.75 8.03 34.78
C SER A 685 -17.58 9.03 33.92
N GLU A 686 -17.12 9.35 32.72
CA GLU A 686 -17.87 10.16 31.75
C GLU A 686 -18.96 9.36 31.01
N PHE A 687 -18.99 8.05 31.16
CA PHE A 687 -19.86 7.11 30.42
C PHE A 687 -20.81 6.36 31.35
N GLN A 688 -21.39 7.06 32.31
CA GLN A 688 -22.32 6.51 33.29
C GLN A 688 -23.72 6.24 32.75
N GLU A 689 -24.06 6.83 31.62
CA GLU A 689 -25.37 6.73 31.00
C GLU A 689 -25.31 5.97 29.65
N LYS A 690 -26.40 5.22 29.36
CA LYS A 690 -26.48 4.40 28.14
C LYS A 690 -26.31 5.19 26.84
N HIS A 691 -26.77 6.41 26.75
CA HIS A 691 -26.71 7.22 25.55
C HIS A 691 -25.28 7.75 25.25
N THR A 692 -24.38 7.71 26.21
CA THR A 692 -22.98 8.14 26.03
C THR A 692 -22.16 7.16 25.19
N VAL A 693 -22.69 5.96 24.89
CA VAL A 693 -22.08 4.98 23.97
C VAL A 693 -21.72 5.62 22.61
N SER A 694 -22.59 6.50 22.09
CA SER A 694 -22.35 7.20 20.82
C SER A 694 -21.13 8.13 20.83
N ARG A 695 -20.75 8.69 21.97
CA ARG A 695 -19.49 9.45 22.10
C ARG A 695 -18.27 8.55 22.00
N LEU A 696 -18.39 7.30 22.42
CA LEU A 696 -17.26 6.35 22.42
C LEU A 696 -16.99 5.77 21.04
N ILE A 697 -18.06 5.37 20.33
CA ILE A 697 -17.96 4.67 19.03
C ILE A 697 -18.46 5.49 17.84
N GLY A 698 -19.01 6.68 18.03
CA GLY A 698 -19.66 7.49 16.98
C GLY A 698 -21.17 7.34 16.95
N SER A 699 -21.85 8.33 16.39
CA SER A 699 -23.30 8.36 16.28
C SER A 699 -23.78 7.61 15.03
N PRO A 700 -24.83 6.78 15.13
CA PRO A 700 -25.40 6.11 13.95
C PRO A 700 -26.11 7.10 13.02
N PRO A 701 -26.37 6.71 11.75
CA PRO A 701 -27.04 7.55 10.76
C PRO A 701 -28.40 8.07 11.27
N GLY A 702 -28.61 9.37 11.15
CA GLY A 702 -29.86 10.05 11.57
C GLY A 702 -29.85 10.64 12.98
N TYR A 703 -28.78 10.48 13.73
CA TYR A 703 -28.58 11.11 15.04
C TYR A 703 -27.65 12.33 14.98
N VAL A 704 -27.77 13.22 15.97
CA VAL A 704 -26.90 14.40 16.11
C VAL A 704 -25.46 13.91 16.32
N GLY A 705 -24.48 14.50 15.60
CA GLY A 705 -23.08 14.06 15.62
C GLY A 705 -22.77 12.92 14.64
N TYR A 706 -23.69 12.61 13.70
CA TYR A 706 -23.38 11.68 12.61
C TYR A 706 -22.25 12.22 11.73
N GLY A 707 -21.24 11.38 11.45
CA GLY A 707 -20.04 11.78 10.72
C GLY A 707 -18.89 12.27 11.63
N GLU A 708 -19.16 12.55 12.90
CA GLU A 708 -18.12 12.73 13.90
C GLU A 708 -17.72 11.36 14.45
N GLY A 709 -16.45 11.00 14.35
CA GLY A 709 -15.94 9.72 14.88
C GLY A 709 -16.09 9.62 16.39
N GLY A 710 -16.19 8.40 16.93
CA GLY A 710 -16.18 8.18 18.37
C GLY A 710 -14.77 8.37 18.96
N VAL A 711 -14.68 8.83 20.20
CA VAL A 711 -13.41 9.11 20.88
C VAL A 711 -12.49 7.86 20.87
N LEU A 712 -13.02 6.69 21.17
CA LEU A 712 -12.25 5.43 21.16
C LEU A 712 -11.96 4.95 19.75
N THR A 713 -12.98 4.90 18.89
CA THR A 713 -12.84 4.37 17.55
C THR A 713 -11.92 5.20 16.68
N GLU A 714 -11.95 6.51 16.82
CA GLU A 714 -11.06 7.41 16.12
C GLU A 714 -9.61 7.33 16.63
N ALA A 715 -9.44 7.25 17.97
CA ALA A 715 -8.11 7.08 18.56
C ALA A 715 -7.44 5.77 18.10
N ILE A 716 -8.18 4.65 18.04
CA ILE A 716 -7.66 3.36 17.55
C ILE A 716 -7.37 3.43 16.04
N ARG A 717 -8.22 4.12 15.27
CA ARG A 717 -7.99 4.29 13.81
C ARG A 717 -6.73 5.07 13.53
N GLN A 718 -6.48 6.15 14.28
CA GLN A 718 -5.28 6.98 14.13
C GLN A 718 -4.01 6.27 14.63
N LYS A 719 -4.15 5.44 15.68
CA LYS A 719 -3.04 4.73 16.31
C LYS A 719 -3.38 3.24 16.51
N PRO A 720 -3.37 2.45 15.45
CA PRO A 720 -3.78 1.05 15.49
C PRO A 720 -2.79 0.16 16.28
N TYR A 721 -1.60 0.67 16.56
CA TYR A 721 -0.58 0.05 17.40
C TYR A 721 -0.36 0.94 18.63
N SER A 722 -1.13 0.67 19.70
CA SER A 722 -1.17 1.54 20.88
C SER A 722 -1.71 0.82 22.12
N VAL A 723 -1.67 1.53 23.23
CA VAL A 723 -2.27 1.13 24.51
C VAL A 723 -3.55 1.93 24.73
N VAL A 724 -4.62 1.25 25.10
CA VAL A 724 -5.88 1.88 25.50
C VAL A 724 -6.10 1.65 27.00
N LEU A 725 -6.19 2.72 27.73
CA LEU A 725 -6.49 2.70 29.17
C LEU A 725 -7.93 3.17 29.40
N LEU A 726 -8.75 2.26 29.96
CA LEU A 726 -10.11 2.55 30.41
C LEU A 726 -10.05 2.71 31.93
N ASP A 727 -10.06 3.95 32.37
CA ASP A 727 -9.90 4.26 33.82
C ASP A 727 -11.22 4.28 34.54
N GLU A 728 -11.26 3.71 35.75
CA GLU A 728 -12.44 3.64 36.65
C GLU A 728 -13.66 2.93 35.97
N VAL A 729 -13.45 1.73 35.43
CA VAL A 729 -14.49 1.00 34.66
C VAL A 729 -15.73 0.65 35.47
N GLU A 730 -15.64 0.59 36.80
CA GLU A 730 -16.76 0.38 37.70
C GLU A 730 -17.79 1.51 37.68
N LYS A 731 -17.43 2.68 37.20
CA LYS A 731 -18.34 3.83 37.08
C LYS A 731 -19.14 3.85 35.77
N ALA A 732 -18.75 3.03 34.81
CA ALA A 732 -19.39 2.99 33.51
C ALA A 732 -20.73 2.27 33.53
N HIS A 733 -21.65 2.68 32.66
CA HIS A 733 -22.89 1.93 32.44
C HIS A 733 -22.60 0.54 31.88
N PRO A 734 -23.27 -0.55 32.34
CA PRO A 734 -23.01 -1.92 31.86
C PRO A 734 -23.14 -2.11 30.33
N ASP A 735 -24.01 -1.34 29.68
CA ASP A 735 -24.15 -1.39 28.22
C ASP A 735 -22.91 -0.83 27.48
N VAL A 736 -22.17 0.08 28.08
CA VAL A 736 -20.89 0.59 27.54
C VAL A 736 -19.85 -0.53 27.57
N LEU A 737 -19.78 -1.27 28.68
CA LEU A 737 -18.85 -2.39 28.81
C LEU A 737 -19.14 -3.53 27.83
N ASN A 738 -20.39 -3.68 27.37
CA ASN A 738 -20.76 -4.68 26.39
C ASN A 738 -20.10 -4.46 25.01
N LEU A 739 -19.66 -3.25 24.68
CA LEU A 739 -18.96 -2.95 23.44
C LEU A 739 -17.64 -3.70 23.33
N PHE A 740 -16.98 -3.91 24.46
CA PHE A 740 -15.65 -4.53 24.50
C PHE A 740 -15.68 -6.05 24.30
N TYR A 741 -16.87 -6.70 24.29
CA TYR A 741 -16.97 -8.13 23.98
C TYR A 741 -16.36 -8.49 22.64
N GLN A 742 -16.70 -7.74 21.61
CA GLN A 742 -16.19 -7.99 20.27
C GLN A 742 -14.71 -7.65 20.17
N ALA A 743 -14.28 -6.54 20.77
CA ALA A 743 -12.88 -6.16 20.80
C ALA A 743 -12.00 -7.22 21.47
N PHE A 744 -12.42 -7.79 22.61
CA PHE A 744 -11.62 -8.76 23.35
C PHE A 744 -11.71 -10.18 22.82
N ASP A 745 -12.78 -10.51 22.06
CA ASP A 745 -12.97 -11.87 21.52
C ASP A 745 -12.45 -12.02 20.10
N LYS A 746 -12.72 -11.01 19.24
CA LYS A 746 -12.40 -11.02 17.82
C LYS A 746 -11.34 -9.99 17.40
N GLY A 747 -10.89 -9.14 18.33
CA GLY A 747 -9.98 -8.04 18.00
C GLY A 747 -10.57 -7.02 17.04
N GLU A 748 -11.89 -6.87 17.02
CA GLU A 748 -12.60 -5.95 16.10
C GLU A 748 -13.71 -5.22 16.87
N MET A 749 -13.94 -3.96 16.52
CA MET A 749 -15.02 -3.15 17.06
C MET A 749 -15.74 -2.43 15.93
N ALA A 750 -17.07 -2.41 15.96
CA ALA A 750 -17.86 -1.64 14.99
C ALA A 750 -18.02 -0.19 15.47
N ASP A 751 -17.77 0.78 14.58
CA ASP A 751 -18.10 2.19 14.84
C ASP A 751 -19.60 2.47 14.67
N GLY A 752 -20.02 3.70 14.92
CA GLY A 752 -21.43 4.13 14.79
C GLY A 752 -21.99 4.02 13.39
N GLU A 753 -21.14 3.94 12.37
CA GLU A 753 -21.52 3.73 10.97
C GLU A 753 -21.50 2.24 10.56
N GLY A 754 -21.10 1.35 11.46
CA GLY A 754 -20.98 -0.09 11.21
C GLY A 754 -19.67 -0.49 10.52
N ARG A 755 -18.67 0.40 10.43
CA ARG A 755 -17.33 0.06 9.93
C ARG A 755 -16.56 -0.68 11.02
N LEU A 756 -15.87 -1.73 10.65
CA LEU A 756 -15.03 -2.50 11.56
C LEU A 756 -13.69 -1.78 11.78
N ILE A 757 -13.33 -1.64 13.04
CA ILE A 757 -12.05 -1.10 13.51
C ILE A 757 -11.23 -2.27 14.03
N ASP A 758 -10.02 -2.43 13.50
CA ASP A 758 -9.10 -3.49 13.92
C ASP A 758 -8.43 -3.12 15.25
N CYS A 759 -8.59 -3.99 16.26
CA CYS A 759 -8.02 -3.86 17.60
C CYS A 759 -6.97 -4.93 17.91
N LYS A 760 -6.53 -5.73 16.93
CA LYS A 760 -5.63 -6.87 17.16
C LYS A 760 -4.26 -6.47 17.70
N ASN A 761 -3.80 -5.27 17.37
CA ASN A 761 -2.51 -4.74 17.83
C ASN A 761 -2.62 -3.80 19.04
N ILE A 762 -3.80 -3.73 19.65
CA ILE A 762 -4.06 -2.93 20.85
C ILE A 762 -3.84 -3.77 22.10
N VAL A 763 -3.28 -3.14 23.13
CA VAL A 763 -3.34 -3.66 24.51
C VAL A 763 -4.33 -2.83 25.30
N PHE A 764 -5.37 -3.47 25.81
CA PHE A 764 -6.37 -2.83 26.66
C PHE A 764 -6.04 -3.01 28.13
N PHE A 765 -6.01 -1.91 28.84
CA PHE A 765 -5.95 -1.88 30.30
C PHE A 765 -7.22 -1.26 30.86
N LEU A 766 -7.78 -1.92 31.83
CA LEU A 766 -8.94 -1.46 32.57
C LEU A 766 -8.52 -1.30 34.01
N THR A 767 -8.78 -0.15 34.65
CA THR A 767 -8.53 0.02 36.10
C THR A 767 -9.82 -0.06 36.89
N SER A 768 -9.77 -0.70 38.02
CA SER A 768 -10.89 -0.77 38.95
C SER A 768 -10.45 -0.73 40.42
N ASN A 769 -11.26 -0.07 41.25
CA ASN A 769 -11.12 -0.06 42.67
C ASN A 769 -12.17 -0.95 43.37
N LEU A 770 -12.95 -1.71 42.65
CA LEU A 770 -14.14 -2.43 43.10
C LEU A 770 -13.83 -3.47 44.17
N VAL A 771 -12.70 -4.13 44.09
CA VAL A 771 -12.33 -5.26 44.94
C VAL A 771 -11.20 -4.92 45.94
N TYR A 772 -10.97 -3.64 46.19
CA TYR A 772 -9.85 -3.22 47.02
C TYR A 772 -9.85 -3.84 48.43
N GLN A 773 -11.04 -3.99 49.08
CA GLN A 773 -11.19 -4.57 50.43
C GLN A 773 -10.71 -6.02 50.45
N VAL A 774 -11.13 -6.84 49.46
CA VAL A 774 -10.72 -8.25 49.33
C VAL A 774 -9.20 -8.34 49.17
N ILE A 775 -8.61 -7.47 48.35
CA ILE A 775 -7.16 -7.45 48.15
C ILE A 775 -6.40 -7.04 49.40
N VAL A 776 -6.92 -6.10 50.16
CA VAL A 776 -6.30 -5.69 51.44
C VAL A 776 -6.40 -6.81 52.50
N GLU A 777 -7.53 -7.49 52.57
CA GLU A 777 -7.75 -8.58 53.54
C GLU A 777 -6.91 -9.82 53.26
N HIS A 778 -6.60 -10.11 51.98
CA HIS A 778 -5.86 -11.31 51.58
C HIS A 778 -4.49 -10.98 50.95
N ALA A 779 -3.92 -9.83 51.30
CA ALA A 779 -2.64 -9.39 50.74
C ALA A 779 -1.48 -10.36 50.97
N ASP A 780 -1.51 -11.14 52.05
CA ASP A 780 -0.49 -12.08 52.44
C ASP A 780 -0.69 -13.49 51.84
N ASP A 781 -1.86 -13.77 51.21
CA ASP A 781 -2.17 -15.06 50.57
C ASP A 781 -2.68 -14.89 49.12
N PRO A 782 -1.78 -14.90 48.11
CA PRO A 782 -2.15 -14.68 46.74
C PRO A 782 -3.08 -15.75 46.13
N GLU A 783 -3.02 -17.00 46.60
CA GLU A 783 -3.86 -18.08 46.08
C GLU A 783 -5.32 -17.92 46.52
N THR A 784 -5.54 -17.76 47.83
CA THR A 784 -6.89 -17.49 48.36
C THR A 784 -7.45 -16.17 47.81
N MET A 785 -6.60 -15.15 47.61
CA MET A 785 -7.01 -13.88 47.02
C MET A 785 -7.61 -14.07 45.63
N GLN A 786 -6.98 -14.85 44.76
CA GLN A 786 -7.50 -15.09 43.42
C GLN A 786 -8.85 -15.82 43.40
N GLU A 787 -9.04 -16.77 44.29
CA GLU A 787 -10.30 -17.52 44.43
C GLU A 787 -11.46 -16.62 44.91
N VAL A 788 -11.21 -15.68 45.82
CA VAL A 788 -12.21 -14.77 46.36
C VAL A 788 -12.48 -13.57 45.45
N LEU A 789 -11.49 -13.10 44.69
CA LEU A 789 -11.65 -11.98 43.75
C LEU A 789 -12.66 -12.26 42.66
N TYR A 790 -12.62 -13.46 42.06
CA TYR A 790 -13.43 -13.80 40.88
C TYR A 790 -14.95 -13.68 41.12
N PRO A 791 -15.52 -14.22 42.21
CA PRO A 791 -16.95 -14.08 42.53
C PRO A 791 -17.40 -12.62 42.65
N VAL A 792 -16.62 -11.80 43.36
CA VAL A 792 -16.94 -10.37 43.57
C VAL A 792 -16.90 -9.59 42.26
N LEU A 793 -15.91 -9.87 41.40
CA LEU A 793 -15.84 -9.27 40.06
C LEU A 793 -16.97 -9.76 39.15
N ALA A 794 -17.41 -11.00 39.28
CA ALA A 794 -18.49 -11.59 38.49
C ALA A 794 -19.87 -11.00 38.80
N ASP A 795 -20.04 -10.44 39.99
CA ASP A 795 -21.27 -9.71 40.37
C ASP A 795 -21.41 -8.38 39.63
N PHE A 796 -20.28 -7.76 39.27
CA PHE A 796 -20.27 -6.50 38.50
C PHE A 796 -20.06 -6.71 36.99
N PHE A 797 -19.01 -7.43 36.62
CA PHE A 797 -18.74 -7.74 35.24
C PHE A 797 -19.47 -9.01 34.83
N LYS A 798 -20.14 -9.01 33.68
CA LYS A 798 -20.72 -10.26 33.15
C LYS A 798 -19.63 -11.33 33.03
N PRO A 799 -19.89 -12.57 33.48
CA PRO A 799 -18.88 -13.64 33.48
C PRO A 799 -18.20 -13.83 32.11
N ALA A 800 -18.94 -13.64 31.03
CA ALA A 800 -18.42 -13.76 29.68
C ALA A 800 -17.38 -12.67 29.30
N LEU A 801 -17.48 -11.45 29.86
CA LEU A 801 -16.49 -10.39 29.67
C LEU A 801 -15.28 -10.67 30.53
N LEU A 802 -15.50 -11.03 31.81
CA LEU A 802 -14.43 -11.35 32.75
C LEU A 802 -13.54 -12.50 32.27
N ALA A 803 -14.12 -13.52 31.62
CA ALA A 803 -13.36 -14.65 31.03
C ALA A 803 -12.47 -14.26 29.84
N ARG A 804 -12.54 -13.02 29.35
CA ARG A 804 -11.72 -12.48 28.27
C ARG A 804 -10.67 -11.49 28.72
N MET A 805 -10.64 -11.18 30.01
CA MET A 805 -9.68 -10.29 30.63
C MET A 805 -8.81 -11.07 31.62
N GLU A 806 -7.58 -10.63 31.76
CA GLU A 806 -6.69 -11.12 32.82
C GLU A 806 -6.77 -10.17 33.99
N VAL A 807 -7.15 -10.73 35.15
CA VAL A 807 -7.23 -9.95 36.39
C VAL A 807 -5.86 -9.87 37.02
N VAL A 808 -5.36 -8.65 37.18
CA VAL A 808 -4.05 -8.35 37.77
C VAL A 808 -4.27 -7.60 39.10
N PRO A 809 -4.09 -8.28 40.25
CA PRO A 809 -4.27 -7.65 41.53
C PRO A 809 -3.07 -6.75 41.91
N TYR A 810 -3.36 -5.56 42.38
CA TYR A 810 -2.38 -4.61 42.91
C TYR A 810 -2.48 -4.56 44.42
N LEU A 811 -1.38 -4.87 45.08
CA LEU A 811 -1.31 -4.92 46.54
C LEU A 811 -1.23 -3.52 47.15
N PRO A 812 -1.70 -3.35 48.43
CA PRO A 812 -1.47 -2.11 49.16
C PRO A 812 0.03 -1.89 49.37
N LEU A 813 0.46 -0.64 49.36
CA LEU A 813 1.88 -0.29 49.50
C LEU A 813 2.32 -0.46 50.98
N SER A 814 3.39 -1.21 51.22
CA SER A 814 4.04 -1.29 52.53
C SER A 814 4.71 0.03 52.90
N LYS A 815 4.97 0.23 54.18
CA LYS A 815 5.71 1.43 54.68
C LYS A 815 7.10 1.52 54.06
N GLU A 816 7.78 0.41 53.89
CA GLU A 816 9.12 0.32 53.27
C GLU A 816 9.08 0.71 51.79
N THR A 817 8.06 0.23 51.09
CA THR A 817 7.81 0.59 49.67
C THR A 817 7.50 2.07 49.53
N LEU A 818 6.65 2.62 50.40
CA LEU A 818 6.37 4.06 50.41
C LEU A 818 7.63 4.90 50.65
N ALA A 819 8.50 4.49 51.61
CA ALA A 819 9.78 5.16 51.85
C ALA A 819 10.66 5.17 50.59
N THR A 820 10.72 4.05 49.86
CA THR A 820 11.49 3.94 48.61
C THR A 820 10.92 4.85 47.52
N ILE A 821 9.59 4.93 47.38
CA ILE A 821 8.94 5.83 46.44
C ILE A 821 9.18 7.29 46.75
N ILE A 822 9.09 7.66 48.02
CA ILE A 822 9.39 9.02 48.51
C ILE A 822 10.84 9.40 48.18
N ALA A 823 11.80 8.54 48.53
CA ALA A 823 13.20 8.76 48.21
C ALA A 823 13.44 8.93 46.72
N GLY A 824 12.81 8.12 45.86
CA GLY A 824 12.91 8.24 44.42
C GLY A 824 12.33 9.54 43.84
N LYS A 825 11.21 10.02 44.40
CA LYS A 825 10.61 11.32 44.00
C LYS A 825 11.45 12.50 44.48
N LEU A 826 11.99 12.45 45.68
CA LEU A 826 12.88 13.49 46.19
C LEU A 826 14.20 13.54 45.41
N ALA A 827 14.77 12.40 45.04
CA ALA A 827 15.95 12.35 44.16
C ALA A 827 15.70 12.96 42.78
N ARG A 828 14.51 12.75 42.19
CA ARG A 828 14.13 13.44 40.94
C ARG A 828 14.02 14.93 41.10
N LEU A 829 13.43 15.40 42.22
CA LEU A 829 13.34 16.82 42.53
C LEU A 829 14.74 17.43 42.72
N ASP A 830 15.65 16.75 43.44
CA ASP A 830 17.04 17.13 43.58
C ASP A 830 17.70 17.33 42.20
N ASN A 831 17.59 16.34 41.29
CA ASN A 831 18.14 16.43 39.94
C ASN A 831 17.59 17.61 39.13
N VAL A 832 16.27 17.85 39.20
CA VAL A 832 15.63 18.99 38.54
C VAL A 832 16.15 20.32 39.07
N LEU A 833 16.24 20.47 40.40
CA LEU A 833 16.72 21.69 41.04
C LEU A 833 18.19 21.97 40.73
N ARG A 834 19.04 20.92 40.77
CA ARG A 834 20.47 21.02 40.38
C ARG A 834 20.63 21.40 38.90
N SER A 835 19.93 20.76 38.04
CA SER A 835 20.04 21.02 36.57
C SER A 835 19.55 22.43 36.22
N ARG A 836 18.53 22.94 36.91
CA ARG A 836 17.93 24.24 36.58
C ARG A 836 18.62 25.44 37.22
N PHE A 837 19.16 25.27 38.42
CA PHE A 837 19.70 26.39 39.21
C PHE A 837 21.22 26.27 39.45
N GLY A 838 21.84 25.13 39.08
CA GLY A 838 23.27 24.91 39.36
C GLY A 838 23.64 24.85 40.82
N ALA A 839 22.65 24.70 41.73
CA ALA A 839 22.78 24.79 43.17
C ALA A 839 22.97 23.42 43.80
N GLU A 840 23.69 23.37 44.94
CA GLU A 840 23.75 22.20 45.78
C GLU A 840 22.42 22.06 46.53
N VAL A 841 21.76 20.89 46.37
CA VAL A 841 20.47 20.63 47.03
C VAL A 841 20.69 19.69 48.24
N VAL A 842 20.21 20.06 49.38
CA VAL A 842 20.26 19.27 50.61
C VAL A 842 18.84 19.06 51.10
N ILE A 843 18.39 17.81 51.15
CA ILE A 843 17.09 17.42 51.67
C ILE A 843 17.31 16.71 52.99
N GLU A 844 16.85 17.31 54.07
CA GLU A 844 17.02 16.78 55.43
C GLU A 844 16.11 15.55 55.65
N PRO A 845 16.56 14.55 56.49
CA PRO A 845 15.80 13.34 56.77
C PRO A 845 14.39 13.58 57.30
N GLU A 846 14.19 14.66 58.08
CA GLU A 846 12.92 15.06 58.67
C GLU A 846 11.84 15.34 57.60
N VAL A 847 12.25 15.74 56.39
CA VAL A 847 11.33 15.93 55.26
C VAL A 847 10.70 14.60 54.84
N THR A 848 11.50 13.55 54.77
CA THR A 848 11.03 12.20 54.44
C THR A 848 10.11 11.67 55.52
N ASP A 849 10.43 11.86 56.78
CA ASP A 849 9.64 11.42 57.91
C ASP A 849 8.28 12.15 57.99
N GLU A 850 8.26 13.44 57.72
CA GLU A 850 7.01 14.24 57.73
C GLU A 850 6.13 13.85 56.54
N ILE A 851 6.69 13.66 55.31
CA ILE A 851 5.94 13.16 54.16
C ILE A 851 5.34 11.79 54.49
N MET A 852 6.13 10.87 55.04
CA MET A 852 5.68 9.54 55.45
C MET A 852 4.53 9.60 56.48
N SER A 853 4.64 10.46 57.48
CA SER A 853 3.61 10.68 58.51
C SER A 853 2.28 11.12 57.89
N ARG A 854 2.31 12.04 56.92
CA ARG A 854 1.10 12.54 56.29
C ARG A 854 0.49 11.51 55.30
N VAL A 855 1.31 10.81 54.55
CA VAL A 855 0.86 9.78 53.59
C VAL A 855 0.26 8.56 54.31
N THR A 856 0.84 8.14 55.46
CA THR A 856 0.32 7.03 56.25
C THR A 856 -0.98 7.33 56.98
N ARG A 857 -1.30 8.58 57.25
CA ARG A 857 -2.58 9.00 57.86
C ARG A 857 -3.72 9.01 56.86
N ALA A 858 -3.46 8.99 55.56
CA ALA A 858 -4.46 9.06 54.54
C ALA A 858 -4.66 7.69 53.86
N GLU A 859 -5.89 7.30 53.63
CA GLU A 859 -6.27 6.02 52.98
C GLU A 859 -5.92 5.96 51.47
N ASN A 860 -5.34 7.02 50.87
CA ASN A 860 -5.18 7.21 49.43
C ASN A 860 -3.76 6.94 48.91
N GLY A 861 -2.86 6.31 49.65
CA GLY A 861 -1.56 5.83 49.15
C GLY A 861 -0.69 6.89 48.46
N ALA A 862 -0.02 6.54 47.37
CA ALA A 862 0.94 7.41 46.70
C ALA A 862 0.33 8.66 45.99
N ARG A 863 -0.98 8.77 45.81
CA ARG A 863 -1.63 10.01 45.33
C ARG A 863 -1.50 11.15 46.35
N MET A 864 -1.56 10.79 47.64
CA MET A 864 -1.36 11.76 48.70
C MET A 864 0.06 12.28 48.75
N LEU A 865 1.04 11.47 48.33
CA LEU A 865 2.44 11.88 48.21
C LEU A 865 2.61 13.06 47.24
N GLU A 866 1.97 13.00 46.04
CA GLU A 866 2.00 14.12 45.09
C GLU A 866 1.32 15.36 45.66
N SER A 867 0.15 15.19 46.32
CA SER A 867 -0.53 16.31 46.96
C SER A 867 0.30 16.96 48.07
N VAL A 868 1.04 16.19 48.85
CA VAL A 868 1.93 16.72 49.91
C VAL A 868 3.15 17.42 49.30
N ILE A 869 3.78 16.83 48.31
CA ILE A 869 4.95 17.44 47.64
C ILE A 869 4.54 18.71 46.90
N ASP A 870 3.55 18.64 46.00
CA ASP A 870 3.17 19.76 45.15
C ASP A 870 2.36 20.83 45.89
N GLY A 871 1.53 20.41 46.86
CA GLY A 871 0.65 21.31 47.58
C GLY A 871 1.28 21.96 48.84
N ASP A 872 2.12 21.21 49.56
CA ASP A 872 2.64 21.68 50.84
C ASP A 872 4.14 21.99 50.81
N MET A 873 4.94 21.20 50.11
CA MET A 873 6.41 21.30 50.11
C MET A 873 6.95 22.28 49.06
N LEU A 874 6.47 22.19 47.79
CA LEU A 874 6.96 23.01 46.71
C LEU A 874 6.56 24.48 46.77
N PRO A 875 5.41 24.94 47.27
CA PRO A 875 5.04 26.35 47.27
C PRO A 875 5.99 27.23 48.07
N PRO A 876 6.43 26.90 49.30
CA PRO A 876 7.42 27.68 50.05
C PRO A 876 8.75 27.81 49.30
N LEU A 877 9.24 26.70 48.71
CA LEU A 877 10.46 26.68 47.93
C LEU A 877 10.31 27.52 46.66
N SER A 878 9.21 27.37 45.92
CA SER A 878 8.95 28.10 44.68
C SER A 878 8.90 29.61 44.90
N LEU A 879 8.31 30.06 46.02
CA LEU A 879 8.26 31.46 46.37
C LEU A 879 9.66 32.06 46.54
N LEU A 880 10.52 31.36 47.29
CA LEU A 880 11.91 31.80 47.54
C LEU A 880 12.73 31.78 46.26
N LEU A 881 12.62 30.75 45.45
CA LEU A 881 13.32 30.66 44.16
C LEU A 881 12.89 31.77 43.22
N LEU A 882 11.61 32.08 43.10
CA LEU A 882 11.12 33.21 42.31
C LEU A 882 11.60 34.56 42.81
N GLN A 883 11.68 34.76 44.12
CA GLN A 883 12.23 35.99 44.71
C GLN A 883 13.72 36.16 44.36
N LYS A 884 14.50 35.08 44.45
CA LYS A 884 15.92 35.09 44.08
C LYS A 884 16.15 35.29 42.58
N MET A 885 15.33 34.67 41.76
CA MET A 885 15.34 34.90 40.28
C MET A 885 15.00 36.36 39.94
N ALA A 886 13.99 36.93 40.62
CA ALA A 886 13.63 38.34 40.41
C ALA A 886 14.73 39.31 40.85
N ALA A 887 15.53 38.93 41.84
CA ALA A 887 16.70 39.68 42.30
C ALA A 887 17.95 39.42 41.43
N ASN A 888 17.88 38.54 40.44
CA ASN A 888 19.00 38.10 39.62
C ASN A 888 20.23 37.63 40.38
N THR A 889 19.99 36.93 41.51
CA THR A 889 21.04 36.40 42.40
C THR A 889 21.29 34.94 42.06
N ALA A 890 22.56 34.54 41.89
CA ALA A 890 22.97 33.17 41.72
C ALA A 890 22.77 32.40 43.03
N ILE A 891 22.21 31.20 42.95
CA ILE A 891 21.86 30.33 44.06
C ILE A 891 23.00 29.34 44.29
N ALA A 892 23.61 29.32 45.50
CA ALA A 892 24.66 28.36 45.84
C ALA A 892 24.10 27.06 46.42
N ARG A 893 23.13 27.15 47.32
CA ARG A 893 22.57 26.00 48.04
C ARG A 893 21.07 26.15 48.31
N ILE A 894 20.35 25.06 48.15
CA ILE A 894 18.92 24.90 48.49
C ILE A 894 18.82 23.86 49.59
N ARG A 895 18.28 24.23 50.74
CA ARG A 895 18.04 23.31 51.84
C ARG A 895 16.54 23.16 52.07
N LEU A 896 16.08 21.91 52.11
CA LEU A 896 14.70 21.56 52.48
C LEU A 896 14.70 20.89 53.83
N SER A 897 13.87 21.37 54.75
CA SER A 897 13.70 20.82 56.09
C SER A 897 12.22 20.81 56.52
N ALA A 898 11.90 20.08 57.55
CA ALA A 898 10.58 20.07 58.16
C ALA A 898 10.68 20.39 59.62
N VAL A 899 10.00 21.46 60.09
CA VAL A 899 9.99 21.91 61.49
C VAL A 899 8.53 22.02 61.97
N ASP A 900 8.25 21.39 63.11
CA ASP A 900 6.91 21.39 63.75
C ASP A 900 5.76 21.00 62.79
N GLY A 901 6.01 20.07 61.88
CA GLY A 901 5.02 19.60 60.92
C GLY A 901 4.80 20.52 59.69
N ALA A 902 5.63 21.54 59.51
CA ALA A 902 5.61 22.40 58.32
C ALA A 902 6.89 22.26 57.50
N PHE A 903 6.75 22.20 56.18
CA PHE A 903 7.91 22.20 55.26
C PHE A 903 8.49 23.61 55.15
N THR A 904 9.80 23.69 55.29
CA THR A 904 10.53 24.94 55.20
C THR A 904 11.64 24.79 54.17
N ALA A 905 11.89 25.85 53.46
CA ALA A 905 12.96 25.91 52.45
C ALA A 905 13.88 27.07 52.81
N ASP A 906 15.19 26.88 52.64
CA ASP A 906 16.21 27.93 52.78
C ASP A 906 17.04 27.95 51.50
N VAL A 907 17.32 29.15 50.99
CA VAL A 907 18.01 29.35 49.71
C VAL A 907 19.17 30.32 49.92
N GLU A 908 20.40 29.79 49.89
CA GLU A 908 21.63 30.54 50.10
C GLU A 908 22.15 31.10 48.78
N ASP A 909 22.54 32.37 48.79
CA ASP A 909 23.12 33.04 47.64
C ASP A 909 24.59 32.63 47.41
N ALA A 910 25.04 32.53 46.18
CA ALA A 910 26.44 32.41 45.89
C ALA A 910 27.14 33.70 46.30
N GLN A 911 28.01 33.62 47.29
CA GLN A 911 28.82 34.77 47.71
C GLN A 911 29.70 35.17 46.53
N ASN A 912 29.50 36.37 46.01
CA ASN A 912 30.51 37.04 45.16
C ASN A 912 31.75 37.22 45.98
N ASP A 913 32.81 36.47 45.71
CA ASP A 913 34.10 36.63 46.29
C ASP A 913 34.78 37.89 45.67
N GLU A 914 34.21 39.09 46.00
CA GLU A 914 34.79 40.39 45.72
C GLU A 914 35.63 40.90 46.90
N SER A 915 36.40 40.05 47.51
CA SER A 915 37.35 40.50 48.55
C SER A 915 38.70 39.82 48.42
N VAL A 916 39.41 40.02 47.30
CA VAL A 916 40.86 39.97 47.23
C VAL A 916 41.31 40.75 45.99
N THR A 917 41.53 42.03 46.07
CA THR A 917 42.60 42.82 45.43
C THR A 917 42.38 44.34 45.66
N LYS A 918 42.61 44.82 46.87
CA LYS A 918 43.05 46.18 47.09
C LYS A 918 44.15 46.10 48.12
N ASP A 919 45.36 46.01 47.68
CA ASP A 919 46.47 46.72 48.20
C ASP A 919 47.74 46.34 47.39
N GLU A 920 48.28 47.30 46.77
CA GLU A 920 49.69 47.53 46.32
C GLU A 920 49.79 48.14 44.96
N THR A 921 49.60 49.46 44.95
CA THR A 921 50.25 50.26 43.95
C THR A 921 50.81 51.48 44.70
N VAL A 922 52.04 51.37 45.16
CA VAL A 922 52.94 52.48 45.36
C VAL A 922 54.13 52.29 44.47
N LEU A 923 54.33 53.25 43.59
CA LEU A 923 55.39 53.71 42.73
C LEU A 923 55.20 53.52 41.26
#